data_2e882e4f1f9e7361d169e4eced9a0dab
#
_entry.id   2e882e4f1f9e7361d169e4eced9a0dab
#
_cell.length_a   1.000
_cell.length_b   1.000
_cell.length_c   1.000
_cell.angle_alpha   90.00
_cell.angle_beta   90.00
_cell.angle_gamma   90.00
#
_symmetry.space_group_name_H-M   'P 1'
#
loop_
_entity.id
_entity.type
_entity.pdbx_description
1 polymer ?
#
loop_
_entity_poly.entity_id
_entity_poly.type
_entity_poly.pdbx_seq_one_letter_code
_entity_poly.pdbx_strand_id
1 'polypeptide(L)'
;MNPVDTVETAKSTNPLKDLRQYGQSVWLDYIRRNLLTSGDLKKLIDDDGLMGMTSNPAIFEKAIAAGTDYNDFLASLDSNTDLDAKGRFEQLAIRDIQDAADILRPVYQSTKRRDGYVSLEVSPYLGHDTNGTIAEARRLWKTVDRENVMIKVPGTTEGIPAIEQLISEGLNINVTLLFAQEVYERVAEAYIKGLEKRVATGGDISHIASVASFFISRIDTLVDSIAEDRLKKTSDPAQKKLLESIMGKVAIANGKLTYQAYERIFSGPRWQALAAKGAQTQRVLWASTSTKNPKYRDVMYVEELIGPDTVNTIPPATLDAFRDHGKLRKSLTEDVDGAKRTMDDLAKSGISMKQVTDQLTDEGVKLFADAFDKLLGAVEKNTKRAQPKVSPQSYVLPADLAKAVKTNLDDWRANGKVRRLWERDAALWTGTDEDKWLGWLTVVDEQIGSIAHLKKVAEDAKSAAFTDILLLGMGGSSLCPDVFALTYGKNAGFPQLHVLDSTDPAQVKAIEKKINPAKTLFVVSSKSGTTLEPNIFKQYFFEVAKKAVGADQAGSRFIAITDPGSKMQKVAEADRFRNIFAGVPSIGGRYSALSNFGMVPGGAMGLDTSEFLSRTHEMVKACRPIAPVEENPGVVLGAILGTASRAGRDKITFVASPGISNLGAWLEQLIAESTGKQGKGIIPVDRESLGAPDVYGKDRVFAYLRLETAPDADQDAKVDALEKAGQPVIRIKVADKYDLGQEFFRWEIATAVAGSIIGINAFNQPDVEASKIVTRDLTTAYEKTGSLPTEKPVLEDKGIKLFTDQINADALAKAAGNDKTLAGYLRAHLNRIGAGDYFAVLGYIEMNDDHEARLQKMRHAVRDKKKVATCLGFGPRFLHSTGQAYKGGPNSGVFLQITCDDANDLPVPDQKYTFGIVKAAQARGDFQVLAERKRRALRVHLGADVNAGLQTLDAAIRQALS
;
A
#
# COMPACT_ATOMS: atom_id res chain seq x y z
N MET A 1 -49.05 4.74 -68.71
CA MET A 1 -49.06 3.67 -67.75
C MET A 1 -47.78 2.87 -67.86
N ASN A 2 -46.76 3.18 -67.08
CA ASN A 2 -45.57 2.37 -67.01
C ASN A 2 -45.68 1.53 -65.73
N PRO A 3 -45.31 0.26 -65.79
CA PRO A 3 -45.36 -0.62 -64.61
C PRO A 3 -44.26 -0.25 -63.64
N VAL A 4 -44.63 -0.16 -62.38
CA VAL A 4 -43.72 -0.02 -61.24
C VAL A 4 -43.07 -1.38 -61.04
N ASP A 5 -41.78 -1.46 -61.35
CA ASP A 5 -40.93 -2.61 -61.02
C ASP A 5 -40.87 -2.78 -59.46
N THR A 6 -41.62 -3.75 -59.00
CA THR A 6 -41.40 -4.31 -57.63
C THR A 6 -40.13 -5.14 -57.67
N VAL A 7 -39.06 -4.56 -57.20
CA VAL A 7 -37.86 -5.38 -56.89
C VAL A 7 -38.24 -6.33 -55.77
N GLU A 8 -38.53 -7.59 -56.13
CA GLU A 8 -38.48 -8.68 -55.13
C GLU A 8 -37.08 -8.76 -54.54
N THR A 9 -36.92 -8.29 -53.33
CA THR A 9 -35.71 -8.54 -52.56
C THR A 9 -35.52 -10.05 -52.39
N ALA A 10 -34.49 -10.59 -53.07
CA ALA A 10 -34.06 -11.97 -52.87
C ALA A 10 -33.94 -12.24 -51.33
N LYS A 11 -34.58 -13.30 -50.87
CA LYS A 11 -34.52 -13.70 -49.46
C LYS A 11 -33.07 -13.94 -49.11
N SER A 12 -32.50 -13.09 -48.22
CA SER A 12 -31.13 -13.24 -47.69
C SER A 12 -30.97 -14.64 -47.14
N THR A 13 -29.88 -15.34 -47.52
CA THR A 13 -29.57 -16.68 -47.04
C THR A 13 -28.90 -16.62 -45.65
N ASN A 14 -28.32 -15.48 -45.28
CA ASN A 14 -27.71 -15.26 -43.99
C ASN A 14 -27.71 -13.73 -43.62
N PRO A 15 -28.67 -13.30 -42.77
CA PRO A 15 -28.80 -11.89 -42.39
C PRO A 15 -27.56 -11.30 -41.70
N LEU A 16 -26.79 -12.11 -40.97
CA LEU A 16 -25.54 -11.64 -40.33
C LEU A 16 -24.52 -11.21 -41.36
N LYS A 17 -24.30 -12.03 -42.38
CA LYS A 17 -23.35 -11.74 -43.47
C LYS A 17 -23.76 -10.50 -44.30
N ASP A 18 -25.06 -10.28 -44.43
CA ASP A 18 -25.60 -9.20 -45.20
C ASP A 18 -25.64 -7.86 -44.48
N LEU A 19 -25.44 -7.80 -43.13
CA LEU A 19 -25.23 -6.53 -42.38
C LEU A 19 -24.12 -5.68 -42.97
N ARG A 20 -23.13 -6.32 -43.58
CA ARG A 20 -22.01 -5.67 -44.26
C ARG A 20 -22.49 -4.77 -45.41
N GLN A 21 -23.55 -5.12 -46.11
CA GLN A 21 -24.14 -4.32 -47.19
C GLN A 21 -24.78 -3.02 -46.69
N TYR A 22 -25.10 -2.96 -45.39
CA TYR A 22 -25.61 -1.79 -44.70
C TYR A 22 -24.49 -1.00 -43.99
N GLY A 23 -23.22 -1.44 -44.16
CA GLY A 23 -22.05 -0.79 -43.60
C GLY A 23 -21.83 -1.03 -42.10
N GLN A 24 -22.50 -2.03 -41.50
CA GLN A 24 -22.33 -2.42 -40.14
C GLN A 24 -21.45 -3.68 -40.03
N SER A 25 -20.44 -3.67 -39.16
CA SER A 25 -19.58 -4.80 -38.86
C SER A 25 -20.16 -5.63 -37.71
N VAL A 26 -20.17 -6.96 -37.88
CA VAL A 26 -20.60 -7.91 -36.84
C VAL A 26 -19.37 -8.38 -36.07
N TRP A 27 -19.37 -8.16 -34.79
CA TRP A 27 -18.38 -8.70 -33.84
C TRP A 27 -19.06 -9.69 -32.88
N LEU A 28 -18.30 -10.64 -32.33
CA LEU A 28 -18.78 -11.61 -31.34
C LEU A 28 -18.47 -11.14 -29.91
N ASP A 29 -19.46 -11.04 -29.04
CA ASP A 29 -19.27 -10.79 -27.61
C ASP A 29 -19.09 -12.10 -26.86
N TYR A 30 -17.98 -12.78 -27.13
CA TYR A 30 -17.65 -14.09 -26.54
C TYR A 30 -16.21 -14.49 -26.88
N ILE A 31 -15.52 -15.14 -25.94
CA ILE A 31 -14.24 -15.82 -26.15
C ILE A 31 -14.15 -17.03 -25.23
N ARG A 32 -13.61 -18.12 -25.74
CA ARG A 32 -13.34 -19.35 -25.00
C ARG A 32 -12.29 -20.19 -25.74
N ARG A 33 -11.44 -20.87 -25.02
CA ARG A 33 -10.35 -21.70 -25.58
C ARG A 33 -10.88 -22.66 -26.66
N ASN A 34 -11.94 -23.39 -26.38
CA ASN A 34 -12.52 -24.36 -27.33
C ASN A 34 -12.94 -23.73 -28.65
N LEU A 35 -13.56 -22.53 -28.63
CA LEU A 35 -13.95 -21.79 -29.85
C LEU A 35 -12.75 -21.50 -30.77
N LEU A 36 -11.58 -21.25 -30.17
CA LEU A 36 -10.34 -20.93 -30.90
C LEU A 36 -9.68 -22.20 -31.48
N THR A 37 -9.71 -23.31 -30.73
CA THR A 37 -8.97 -24.53 -31.07
C THR A 37 -9.79 -25.52 -31.94
N SER A 38 -11.12 -25.44 -31.90
CA SER A 38 -11.99 -26.35 -32.70
C SER A 38 -12.12 -25.94 -34.17
N GLY A 39 -11.74 -24.67 -34.51
CA GLY A 39 -11.98 -24.10 -35.84
C GLY A 39 -13.35 -23.41 -35.96
N ASP A 40 -14.16 -23.36 -34.91
CA ASP A 40 -15.50 -22.77 -34.96
C ASP A 40 -15.44 -21.25 -35.17
N LEU A 41 -14.42 -20.54 -34.60
CA LEU A 41 -14.20 -19.13 -34.90
C LEU A 41 -13.97 -18.87 -36.40
N LYS A 42 -13.18 -19.74 -37.05
CA LYS A 42 -12.96 -19.62 -38.50
C LYS A 42 -14.24 -19.82 -39.30
N LYS A 43 -15.11 -20.77 -38.88
CA LYS A 43 -16.42 -20.95 -39.52
C LYS A 43 -17.30 -19.70 -39.38
N LEU A 44 -17.36 -19.08 -38.21
CA LEU A 44 -18.11 -17.82 -38.02
C LEU A 44 -17.61 -16.68 -38.96
N ILE A 45 -16.30 -16.62 -39.18
CA ILE A 45 -15.69 -15.65 -40.11
C ILE A 45 -16.11 -15.96 -41.54
N ASP A 46 -16.01 -17.21 -41.97
CA ASP A 46 -16.25 -17.61 -43.38
C ASP A 46 -17.74 -17.62 -43.71
N ASP A 47 -18.58 -18.16 -42.85
CA ASP A 47 -20.00 -18.42 -43.12
C ASP A 47 -20.90 -17.23 -42.75
N ASP A 48 -20.66 -16.62 -41.56
CA ASP A 48 -21.46 -15.54 -41.00
C ASP A 48 -20.88 -14.12 -41.23
N GLY A 49 -19.65 -14.06 -41.76
CA GLY A 49 -18.97 -12.79 -41.99
C GLY A 49 -18.55 -12.05 -40.75
N LEU A 50 -18.18 -12.80 -39.71
CA LEU A 50 -17.69 -12.22 -38.44
C LEU A 50 -16.46 -11.35 -38.69
N MET A 51 -16.42 -10.15 -38.09
CA MET A 51 -15.39 -9.14 -38.34
C MET A 51 -14.51 -8.80 -37.10
N GLY A 52 -14.83 -9.29 -35.94
CA GLY A 52 -14.05 -9.02 -34.70
C GLY A 52 -14.65 -9.69 -33.49
N MET A 53 -14.03 -9.45 -32.33
CA MET A 53 -14.46 -10.03 -31.05
C MET A 53 -14.27 -9.07 -29.90
N THR A 54 -15.15 -9.16 -28.89
CA THR A 54 -14.98 -8.50 -27.59
C THR A 54 -14.94 -9.51 -26.45
N SER A 55 -14.17 -9.21 -25.43
CA SER A 55 -14.14 -9.94 -24.18
C SER A 55 -14.44 -9.05 -22.99
N ASN A 56 -14.78 -9.65 -21.85
CA ASN A 56 -14.95 -8.98 -20.58
C ASN A 56 -14.78 -9.99 -19.43
N PRO A 57 -14.62 -9.55 -18.16
CA PRO A 57 -14.41 -10.46 -17.02
C PRO A 57 -15.49 -11.52 -16.86
N ALA A 58 -16.76 -11.20 -17.13
CA ALA A 58 -17.87 -12.16 -16.97
C ALA A 58 -17.84 -13.28 -18.02
N ILE A 59 -17.30 -13.03 -19.23
CA ILE A 59 -17.10 -14.03 -20.26
C ILE A 59 -16.02 -15.02 -19.82
N PHE A 60 -14.87 -14.53 -19.37
CA PHE A 60 -13.79 -15.39 -18.88
C PHE A 60 -14.18 -16.15 -17.61
N GLU A 61 -14.93 -15.50 -16.68
CA GLU A 61 -15.43 -16.18 -15.47
C GLU A 61 -16.23 -17.42 -15.83
N LYS A 62 -17.22 -17.27 -16.71
CA LYS A 62 -18.05 -18.41 -17.14
C LYS A 62 -17.25 -19.48 -17.88
N ALA A 63 -16.28 -19.09 -18.70
CA ALA A 63 -15.46 -20.03 -19.45
C ALA A 63 -14.56 -20.86 -18.53
N ILE A 64 -13.97 -20.26 -17.48
CA ILE A 64 -13.06 -20.91 -16.53
C ILE A 64 -13.83 -21.69 -15.47
N ALA A 65 -14.91 -21.12 -14.92
CA ALA A 65 -15.68 -21.74 -13.83
C ALA A 65 -16.50 -22.96 -14.29
N ALA A 66 -17.02 -22.97 -15.51
CA ALA A 66 -17.91 -24.01 -16.03
C ALA A 66 -17.23 -25.03 -16.95
N GLY A 67 -15.97 -24.81 -17.36
CA GLY A 67 -15.27 -25.60 -18.35
C GLY A 67 -14.03 -26.32 -17.81
N THR A 68 -13.58 -27.32 -18.58
CA THR A 68 -12.30 -28.01 -18.37
C THR A 68 -11.21 -27.54 -19.33
N ASP A 69 -11.55 -26.66 -20.26
CA ASP A 69 -10.71 -26.22 -21.39
C ASP A 69 -9.40 -25.54 -20.94
N TYR A 70 -9.37 -25.03 -19.71
CA TYR A 70 -8.23 -24.31 -19.14
C TYR A 70 -7.43 -25.09 -18.10
N ASN A 71 -7.88 -26.31 -17.72
CA ASN A 71 -7.27 -27.06 -16.62
C ASN A 71 -5.80 -27.41 -16.88
N ASP A 72 -5.50 -27.87 -18.08
CA ASP A 72 -4.12 -28.24 -18.44
C ASP A 72 -3.19 -27.03 -18.48
N PHE A 73 -3.70 -25.90 -18.98
CA PHE A 73 -2.93 -24.65 -19.00
C PHE A 73 -2.68 -24.12 -17.59
N LEU A 74 -3.69 -24.06 -16.74
CA LEU A 74 -3.55 -23.66 -15.34
C LEU A 74 -2.59 -24.58 -14.58
N ALA A 75 -2.67 -25.89 -14.80
CA ALA A 75 -1.74 -26.85 -14.22
C ALA A 75 -0.28 -26.62 -14.67
N SER A 76 -0.08 -26.20 -15.91
CA SER A 76 1.27 -25.87 -16.42
C SER A 76 1.88 -24.64 -15.73
N LEU A 77 1.06 -23.75 -15.16
CA LEU A 77 1.49 -22.56 -14.40
C LEU A 77 1.82 -22.87 -12.92
N ASP A 78 1.47 -24.04 -12.41
CA ASP A 78 1.67 -24.38 -10.99
C ASP A 78 3.16 -24.42 -10.58
N SER A 79 4.07 -24.57 -11.52
CA SER A 79 5.52 -24.46 -11.28
C SER A 79 6.01 -23.02 -11.07
N ASN A 80 5.24 -22.02 -11.45
CA ASN A 80 5.57 -20.61 -11.30
C ASN A 80 4.93 -20.05 -10.00
N THR A 81 5.69 -20.06 -8.91
CA THR A 81 5.24 -19.61 -7.58
C THR A 81 5.10 -18.09 -7.45
N ASP A 82 5.54 -17.32 -8.43
CA ASP A 82 5.51 -15.85 -8.41
C ASP A 82 4.24 -15.26 -9.04
N LEU A 83 3.37 -16.11 -9.64
CA LEU A 83 2.10 -15.70 -10.20
C LEU A 83 0.97 -15.79 -9.17
N ASP A 84 0.34 -14.65 -8.90
CA ASP A 84 -0.95 -14.56 -8.20
C ASP A 84 -2.11 -14.96 -9.12
N ALA A 85 -3.34 -14.98 -8.60
CA ALA A 85 -4.53 -15.32 -9.38
C ALA A 85 -4.71 -14.41 -10.60
N LYS A 86 -4.41 -13.09 -10.47
CA LYS A 86 -4.45 -12.15 -11.58
C LYS A 86 -3.40 -12.48 -12.62
N GLY A 87 -2.17 -12.72 -12.23
CA GLY A 87 -1.09 -13.09 -13.15
C GLY A 87 -1.36 -14.38 -13.92
N ARG A 88 -1.94 -15.39 -13.25
CA ARG A 88 -2.38 -16.65 -13.89
C ARG A 88 -3.52 -16.42 -14.87
N PHE A 89 -4.53 -15.64 -14.49
CA PHE A 89 -5.61 -15.24 -15.38
C PHE A 89 -5.06 -14.48 -16.60
N GLU A 90 -4.18 -13.51 -16.40
CA GLU A 90 -3.61 -12.73 -17.49
C GLU A 90 -2.85 -13.59 -18.49
N GLN A 91 -2.03 -14.56 -18.03
CA GLN A 91 -1.33 -15.50 -18.91
C GLN A 91 -2.32 -16.24 -19.82
N LEU A 92 -3.43 -16.71 -19.24
CA LEU A 92 -4.49 -17.42 -19.95
C LEU A 92 -5.20 -16.49 -20.95
N ALA A 93 -5.67 -15.32 -20.49
CA ALA A 93 -6.40 -14.35 -21.33
C ALA A 93 -5.54 -13.82 -22.47
N ILE A 94 -4.28 -13.47 -22.21
CA ILE A 94 -3.33 -13.01 -23.22
C ILE A 94 -3.16 -14.07 -24.32
N ARG A 95 -3.02 -15.34 -23.94
CA ARG A 95 -2.89 -16.43 -24.92
C ARG A 95 -4.14 -16.55 -25.80
N ASP A 96 -5.34 -16.51 -25.20
CA ASP A 96 -6.58 -16.57 -25.98
C ASP A 96 -6.75 -15.37 -26.90
N ILE A 97 -6.40 -14.17 -26.42
CA ILE A 97 -6.44 -12.94 -27.23
C ILE A 97 -5.45 -13.01 -28.40
N GLN A 98 -4.24 -13.53 -28.17
CA GLN A 98 -3.24 -13.73 -29.22
C GLN A 98 -3.75 -14.72 -30.27
N ASP A 99 -4.26 -15.88 -29.87
CA ASP A 99 -4.78 -16.92 -30.78
C ASP A 99 -5.98 -16.37 -31.59
N ALA A 100 -6.91 -15.64 -30.95
CA ALA A 100 -8.04 -15.01 -31.62
C ALA A 100 -7.59 -13.90 -32.60
N ALA A 101 -6.62 -13.08 -32.22
CA ALA A 101 -6.06 -12.03 -33.08
C ALA A 101 -5.37 -12.62 -34.31
N ASP A 102 -4.65 -13.73 -34.15
CA ASP A 102 -3.99 -14.43 -35.27
C ASP A 102 -5.03 -15.05 -36.22
N ILE A 103 -6.12 -15.64 -35.71
CA ILE A 103 -7.23 -16.15 -36.54
C ILE A 103 -7.96 -15.03 -37.30
N LEU A 104 -8.14 -13.85 -36.69
CA LEU A 104 -8.78 -12.68 -37.31
C LEU A 104 -7.83 -11.83 -38.19
N ARG A 105 -6.54 -12.14 -38.20
CA ARG A 105 -5.55 -11.38 -39.01
C ARG A 105 -5.88 -11.27 -40.50
N PRO A 106 -6.40 -12.30 -41.18
CA PRO A 106 -6.84 -12.17 -42.57
C PRO A 106 -7.97 -11.13 -42.75
N VAL A 107 -8.90 -11.04 -41.77
CA VAL A 107 -9.96 -10.00 -41.79
C VAL A 107 -9.35 -8.60 -41.63
N TYR A 108 -8.41 -8.44 -40.69
CA TYR A 108 -7.68 -7.19 -40.46
C TYR A 108 -6.96 -6.71 -41.72
N GLN A 109 -6.28 -7.61 -42.42
CA GLN A 109 -5.57 -7.28 -43.66
C GLN A 109 -6.52 -6.96 -44.81
N SER A 110 -7.54 -7.79 -45.04
CA SER A 110 -8.49 -7.63 -46.18
C SER A 110 -9.37 -6.38 -46.03
N THR A 111 -9.65 -5.97 -44.78
CA THR A 111 -10.41 -4.74 -44.49
C THR A 111 -9.53 -3.50 -44.36
N LYS A 112 -8.23 -3.61 -44.69
CA LYS A 112 -7.26 -2.52 -44.58
C LYS A 112 -7.23 -1.92 -43.15
N ARG A 113 -7.21 -2.75 -42.15
CA ARG A 113 -7.19 -2.39 -40.73
C ARG A 113 -8.49 -1.78 -40.20
N ARG A 114 -9.59 -1.92 -40.92
CA ARG A 114 -10.89 -1.40 -40.47
C ARG A 114 -11.55 -2.32 -39.45
N ASP A 115 -11.38 -3.63 -39.62
CA ASP A 115 -11.93 -4.69 -38.77
C ASP A 115 -10.85 -5.75 -38.44
N GLY A 116 -11.25 -6.86 -37.87
CA GLY A 116 -10.34 -7.96 -37.47
C GLY A 116 -9.72 -7.78 -36.09
N TYR A 117 -10.35 -6.98 -35.25
CA TYR A 117 -9.86 -6.68 -33.90
C TYR A 117 -10.39 -7.63 -32.83
N VAL A 118 -9.58 -7.81 -31.78
CA VAL A 118 -9.96 -8.49 -30.53
C VAL A 118 -9.69 -7.53 -29.37
N SER A 119 -10.59 -7.47 -28.37
CA SER A 119 -10.42 -6.55 -27.24
C SER A 119 -10.04 -7.30 -25.96
N LEU A 120 -9.07 -6.73 -25.19
CA LEU A 120 -8.68 -7.14 -23.84
C LEU A 120 -8.89 -5.97 -22.88
N GLU A 121 -9.57 -6.18 -21.76
CA GLU A 121 -9.93 -5.14 -20.81
C GLU A 121 -8.89 -4.97 -19.70
N VAL A 122 -8.60 -3.71 -19.30
CA VAL A 122 -7.84 -3.42 -18.07
C VAL A 122 -8.63 -3.84 -16.83
N SER A 123 -7.97 -3.99 -15.69
CA SER A 123 -8.66 -4.31 -14.44
C SER A 123 -9.81 -3.32 -14.17
N PRO A 124 -11.04 -3.79 -13.87
CA PRO A 124 -12.18 -2.91 -13.58
C PRO A 124 -11.98 -2.05 -12.32
N TYR A 125 -11.09 -2.45 -11.42
CA TYR A 125 -10.69 -1.66 -10.24
C TYR A 125 -9.91 -0.40 -10.58
N LEU A 126 -9.43 -0.26 -11.81
CA LEU A 126 -8.74 0.94 -12.31
C LEU A 126 -9.71 1.94 -12.95
N GLY A 127 -11.01 1.65 -12.98
CA GLY A 127 -12.02 2.49 -13.62
C GLY A 127 -12.05 3.95 -13.15
N HIS A 128 -11.56 4.23 -11.94
CA HIS A 128 -11.44 5.56 -11.35
C HIS A 128 -9.97 5.96 -11.05
N ASP A 129 -8.99 5.32 -11.72
CA ASP A 129 -7.56 5.60 -11.62
C ASP A 129 -6.95 5.82 -13.00
N THR A 130 -6.77 7.07 -13.38
CA THR A 130 -6.19 7.46 -14.68
C THR A 130 -4.79 6.88 -14.89
N ASN A 131 -3.92 7.03 -13.91
CA ASN A 131 -2.52 6.62 -14.03
C ASN A 131 -2.37 5.09 -14.02
N GLY A 132 -3.10 4.40 -13.17
CA GLY A 132 -3.16 2.94 -13.13
C GLY A 132 -3.68 2.38 -14.45
N THR A 133 -4.74 2.96 -15.01
CA THR A 133 -5.30 2.58 -16.32
C THR A 133 -4.26 2.74 -17.44
N ILE A 134 -3.53 3.86 -17.49
CA ILE A 134 -2.48 4.09 -18.50
C ILE A 134 -1.36 3.05 -18.36
N ALA A 135 -0.88 2.82 -17.15
CA ALA A 135 0.21 1.88 -16.91
C ALA A 135 -0.19 0.45 -17.31
N GLU A 136 -1.37 -0.01 -16.90
CA GLU A 136 -1.85 -1.35 -17.22
C GLU A 136 -2.13 -1.52 -18.72
N ALA A 137 -2.73 -0.54 -19.36
CA ALA A 137 -3.00 -0.57 -20.80
C ALA A 137 -1.70 -0.70 -21.63
N ARG A 138 -0.67 0.07 -21.29
CA ARG A 138 0.66 -0.03 -21.92
C ARG A 138 1.27 -1.42 -21.74
N ARG A 139 1.19 -1.95 -20.53
CA ARG A 139 1.71 -3.28 -20.18
C ARG A 139 1.00 -4.37 -20.98
N LEU A 140 -0.34 -4.39 -20.98
CA LEU A 140 -1.13 -5.37 -21.72
C LEU A 140 -0.90 -5.28 -23.22
N TRP A 141 -0.85 -4.05 -23.78
CA TRP A 141 -0.55 -3.82 -25.18
C TRP A 141 0.80 -4.45 -25.59
N LYS A 142 1.84 -4.16 -24.81
CA LYS A 142 3.17 -4.71 -25.05
C LYS A 142 3.22 -6.23 -24.91
N THR A 143 2.47 -6.80 -23.95
CA THR A 143 2.52 -8.24 -23.67
C THR A 143 1.73 -9.06 -24.68
N VAL A 144 0.59 -8.55 -25.17
CA VAL A 144 -0.18 -9.20 -26.24
C VAL A 144 0.59 -9.18 -27.56
N ASP A 145 1.28 -8.11 -27.85
CA ASP A 145 2.14 -7.94 -29.04
C ASP A 145 1.44 -8.35 -30.37
N ARG A 146 0.24 -7.79 -30.61
CA ARG A 146 -0.53 -7.96 -31.86
C ARG A 146 -1.10 -6.63 -32.31
N GLU A 147 -0.92 -6.29 -33.61
CA GLU A 147 -1.40 -5.03 -34.19
C GLU A 147 -2.92 -4.88 -34.16
N ASN A 148 -3.65 -5.98 -34.21
CA ASN A 148 -5.11 -6.03 -34.24
C ASN A 148 -5.73 -6.34 -32.86
N VAL A 149 -5.08 -5.95 -31.80
CA VAL A 149 -5.70 -5.90 -30.47
C VAL A 149 -6.21 -4.49 -30.17
N MET A 150 -7.23 -4.38 -29.36
CA MET A 150 -7.67 -3.13 -28.73
C MET A 150 -7.65 -3.30 -27.21
N ILE A 151 -7.02 -2.38 -26.50
CA ILE A 151 -7.15 -2.36 -25.05
C ILE A 151 -8.45 -1.69 -24.68
N LYS A 152 -9.25 -2.37 -23.84
CA LYS A 152 -10.57 -1.89 -23.44
C LYS A 152 -10.48 -1.08 -22.16
N VAL A 153 -10.94 0.18 -22.22
CA VAL A 153 -10.82 1.19 -21.15
C VAL A 153 -12.21 1.77 -20.86
N PRO A 154 -12.65 1.88 -19.58
CA PRO A 154 -13.96 2.44 -19.25
C PRO A 154 -14.03 3.95 -19.54
N GLY A 155 -15.18 4.41 -20.05
CA GLY A 155 -15.47 5.81 -20.36
C GLY A 155 -15.88 6.65 -19.14
N THR A 156 -15.24 6.40 -17.99
CA THR A 156 -15.41 7.19 -16.76
C THR A 156 -14.72 8.55 -16.86
N THR A 157 -14.99 9.43 -15.90
CA THR A 157 -14.34 10.75 -15.85
C THR A 157 -12.81 10.64 -15.79
N GLU A 158 -12.29 9.64 -15.07
CA GLU A 158 -10.86 9.34 -14.94
C GLU A 158 -10.31 8.54 -16.14
N GLY A 159 -11.17 7.78 -16.83
CA GLY A 159 -10.78 7.02 -18.02
C GLY A 159 -10.59 7.90 -19.26
N ILE A 160 -11.33 8.99 -19.40
CA ILE A 160 -11.24 9.87 -20.56
C ILE A 160 -9.83 10.47 -20.78
N PRO A 161 -9.12 11.01 -19.77
CA PRO A 161 -7.74 11.45 -19.90
C PRO A 161 -6.78 10.30 -20.27
N ALA A 162 -7.03 9.09 -19.75
CA ALA A 162 -6.22 7.92 -20.11
C ALA A 162 -6.38 7.55 -21.59
N ILE A 163 -7.61 7.60 -22.12
CA ILE A 163 -7.89 7.36 -23.53
C ILE A 163 -7.11 8.34 -24.42
N GLU A 164 -7.19 9.65 -24.14
CA GLU A 164 -6.45 10.68 -24.88
C GLU A 164 -4.94 10.39 -24.90
N GLN A 165 -4.37 10.06 -23.75
CA GLN A 165 -2.95 9.76 -23.62
C GLN A 165 -2.55 8.51 -24.42
N LEU A 166 -3.27 7.40 -24.26
CA LEU A 166 -2.98 6.12 -24.93
C LEU A 166 -3.11 6.20 -26.44
N ILE A 167 -4.11 6.91 -26.97
CA ILE A 167 -4.24 7.19 -28.41
C ILE A 167 -3.04 8.01 -28.91
N SER A 168 -2.59 9.01 -28.15
CA SER A 168 -1.40 9.80 -28.53
C SER A 168 -0.13 8.97 -28.62
N GLU A 169 -0.07 7.86 -27.90
CA GLU A 169 1.03 6.89 -27.93
C GLU A 169 0.91 5.86 -29.05
N GLY A 170 -0.25 5.76 -29.69
CA GLY A 170 -0.48 4.87 -30.82
C GLY A 170 -1.14 3.54 -30.49
N LEU A 171 -1.76 3.42 -29.33
CA LEU A 171 -2.51 2.23 -28.94
C LEU A 171 -3.91 2.24 -29.52
N ASN A 172 -4.42 1.08 -29.95
CA ASN A 172 -5.82 0.92 -30.30
C ASN A 172 -6.67 0.78 -29.03
N ILE A 173 -7.76 1.52 -28.93
CA ILE A 173 -8.60 1.58 -27.73
C ILE A 173 -10.05 1.25 -28.04
N ASN A 174 -10.63 0.32 -27.27
CA ASN A 174 -12.06 0.08 -27.19
C ASN A 174 -12.58 0.78 -25.92
N VAL A 175 -13.34 1.86 -26.07
CA VAL A 175 -13.91 2.55 -24.91
C VAL A 175 -15.19 1.85 -24.48
N THR A 176 -15.33 1.47 -23.20
CA THR A 176 -16.47 0.71 -22.70
C THR A 176 -17.29 1.46 -21.63
N LEU A 177 -18.44 0.92 -21.26
CA LEU A 177 -19.38 1.49 -20.28
C LEU A 177 -19.92 2.87 -20.68
N LEU A 178 -20.21 3.07 -21.95
CA LEU A 178 -20.85 4.27 -22.44
C LEU A 178 -22.38 4.08 -22.46
N PHE A 179 -23.10 5.02 -21.82
CA PHE A 179 -24.56 5.04 -21.75
C PHE A 179 -25.14 6.39 -22.18
N ALA A 180 -24.40 7.49 -22.03
CA ALA A 180 -24.84 8.84 -22.32
C ALA A 180 -24.22 9.38 -23.61
N GLN A 181 -25.02 10.05 -24.45
CA GLN A 181 -24.55 10.75 -25.66
C GLN A 181 -23.43 11.76 -25.31
N GLU A 182 -23.58 12.54 -24.22
CA GLU A 182 -22.61 13.56 -23.81
C GLU A 182 -21.26 12.94 -23.41
N VAL A 183 -21.27 11.76 -22.79
CA VAL A 183 -20.03 11.02 -22.46
C VAL A 183 -19.38 10.52 -23.74
N TYR A 184 -20.16 10.01 -24.69
CA TYR A 184 -19.67 9.62 -26.02
C TYR A 184 -18.99 10.80 -26.75
N GLU A 185 -19.59 12.00 -26.71
CA GLU A 185 -18.99 13.20 -27.35
C GLU A 185 -17.64 13.57 -26.70
N ARG A 186 -17.52 13.45 -25.36
CA ARG A 186 -16.26 13.68 -24.65
C ARG A 186 -15.20 12.62 -25.00
N VAL A 187 -15.60 11.39 -25.18
CA VAL A 187 -14.71 10.29 -25.60
C VAL A 187 -14.23 10.49 -27.03
N ALA A 188 -15.12 10.88 -27.96
CA ALA A 188 -14.75 11.21 -29.34
C ALA A 188 -13.78 12.41 -29.41
N GLU A 189 -13.98 13.42 -28.54
CA GLU A 189 -13.08 14.56 -28.41
C GLU A 189 -11.71 14.12 -27.89
N ALA A 190 -11.64 13.21 -26.90
CA ALA A 190 -10.38 12.65 -26.37
C ALA A 190 -9.63 11.86 -27.45
N TYR A 191 -10.36 11.08 -28.27
CA TYR A 191 -9.77 10.39 -29.41
C TYR A 191 -9.14 11.36 -30.42
N ILE A 192 -9.88 12.40 -30.84
CA ILE A 192 -9.39 13.41 -31.77
C ILE A 192 -8.15 14.13 -31.19
N LYS A 193 -8.18 14.56 -29.94
CA LYS A 193 -7.04 15.20 -29.25
C LYS A 193 -5.82 14.29 -29.18
N GLY A 194 -6.01 13.01 -28.88
CA GLY A 194 -4.94 12.02 -28.86
C GLY A 194 -4.26 11.91 -30.23
N LEU A 195 -5.05 11.84 -31.33
CA LEU A 195 -4.52 11.82 -32.71
C LEU A 195 -3.79 13.12 -33.06
N GLU A 196 -4.33 14.28 -32.67
CA GLU A 196 -3.68 15.58 -32.88
C GLU A 196 -2.34 15.68 -32.18
N LYS A 197 -2.26 15.26 -30.92
CA LYS A 197 -1.00 15.19 -30.15
C LYS A 197 0.04 14.33 -30.87
N ARG A 198 -0.38 13.16 -31.36
CA ARG A 198 0.53 12.26 -32.08
C ARG A 198 1.03 12.86 -33.38
N VAL A 199 0.16 13.48 -34.15
CA VAL A 199 0.54 14.21 -35.38
C VAL A 199 1.52 15.35 -35.08
N ALA A 200 1.29 16.10 -34.03
CA ALA A 200 2.17 17.20 -33.58
C ALA A 200 3.59 16.73 -33.25
N THR A 201 3.76 15.48 -32.83
CA THR A 201 5.07 14.85 -32.57
C THR A 201 5.63 14.09 -33.78
N GLY A 202 4.98 14.17 -34.95
CA GLY A 202 5.43 13.51 -36.19
C GLY A 202 5.07 12.02 -36.28
N GLY A 203 4.22 11.51 -35.37
CA GLY A 203 3.80 10.12 -35.35
C GLY A 203 2.75 9.79 -36.41
N ASP A 204 2.83 8.56 -36.98
CA ASP A 204 1.82 8.03 -37.89
C ASP A 204 0.52 7.71 -37.16
N ILE A 205 -0.63 8.09 -37.73
CA ILE A 205 -1.97 7.86 -37.20
C ILE A 205 -2.82 6.89 -38.05
N SER A 206 -2.30 6.42 -39.17
CA SER A 206 -3.03 5.62 -40.16
C SER A 206 -3.35 4.19 -39.67
N HIS A 207 -2.64 3.71 -38.65
CA HIS A 207 -2.79 2.39 -38.06
C HIS A 207 -3.60 2.39 -36.78
N ILE A 208 -3.97 3.56 -36.25
CA ILE A 208 -4.67 3.67 -34.97
C ILE A 208 -6.17 3.51 -35.20
N ALA A 209 -6.77 2.56 -34.48
CA ALA A 209 -8.20 2.33 -34.51
C ALA A 209 -8.82 2.48 -33.12
N SER A 210 -10.05 2.95 -33.06
CA SER A 210 -10.82 2.98 -31.82
C SER A 210 -12.29 2.70 -32.10
N VAL A 211 -12.94 2.09 -31.11
CA VAL A 211 -14.41 1.91 -31.08
C VAL A 211 -14.95 2.40 -29.74
N ALA A 212 -16.17 2.90 -29.73
CA ALA A 212 -16.88 3.39 -28.56
C ALA A 212 -18.05 2.43 -28.27
N SER A 213 -17.87 1.55 -27.29
CA SER A 213 -18.87 0.54 -26.88
C SER A 213 -20.00 1.20 -26.10
N PHE A 214 -21.08 1.48 -26.82
CA PHE A 214 -22.31 2.13 -26.35
C PHE A 214 -23.34 1.07 -25.96
N PHE A 215 -23.70 1.03 -24.67
CA PHE A 215 -24.55 -0.02 -24.08
C PHE A 215 -26.03 0.29 -24.28
N ILE A 216 -26.78 -0.66 -24.80
CA ILE A 216 -28.16 -0.47 -25.25
C ILE A 216 -29.18 -1.00 -24.24
N SER A 217 -29.36 -2.32 -24.15
CA SER A 217 -30.50 -2.92 -23.42
C SER A 217 -30.59 -2.57 -21.94
N ARG A 218 -29.50 -2.23 -21.30
CA ARG A 218 -29.49 -1.84 -19.87
C ARG A 218 -30.27 -0.55 -19.62
N ILE A 219 -30.28 0.38 -20.59
CA ILE A 219 -31.03 1.63 -20.48
C ILE A 219 -32.54 1.33 -20.40
N ASP A 220 -33.07 0.56 -21.34
CA ASP A 220 -34.50 0.19 -21.32
C ASP A 220 -34.83 -0.65 -20.07
N THR A 221 -33.94 -1.56 -19.65
CA THR A 221 -34.17 -2.36 -18.44
C THR A 221 -34.39 -1.46 -17.21
N LEU A 222 -33.57 -0.42 -17.02
CA LEU A 222 -33.72 0.50 -15.89
C LEU A 222 -34.88 1.46 -16.07
N VAL A 223 -35.03 2.05 -17.25
CA VAL A 223 -36.14 3.00 -17.52
C VAL A 223 -37.51 2.32 -17.42
N ASP A 224 -37.66 1.10 -17.99
CA ASP A 224 -38.91 0.34 -17.91
C ASP A 224 -39.26 -0.01 -16.47
N SER A 225 -38.26 -0.41 -15.67
CA SER A 225 -38.47 -0.67 -14.23
C SER A 225 -38.97 0.57 -13.48
N ILE A 226 -38.37 1.75 -13.74
CA ILE A 226 -38.81 3.01 -13.15
C ILE A 226 -40.23 3.37 -13.64
N ALA A 227 -40.49 3.18 -14.94
CA ALA A 227 -41.81 3.47 -15.52
C ALA A 227 -42.91 2.55 -14.99
N GLU A 228 -42.66 1.25 -14.89
CA GLU A 228 -43.60 0.26 -14.28
C GLU A 228 -43.91 0.59 -12.81
N ASP A 229 -42.93 1.00 -12.01
CA ASP A 229 -43.13 1.41 -10.63
C ASP A 229 -43.94 2.71 -10.50
N ARG A 230 -43.76 3.66 -11.43
CA ARG A 230 -44.59 4.88 -11.49
C ARG A 230 -46.00 4.59 -11.97
N LEU A 231 -46.19 3.70 -12.94
CA LEU A 231 -47.49 3.26 -13.44
C LEU A 231 -48.37 2.67 -12.32
N LYS A 232 -47.77 1.92 -11.40
CA LYS A 232 -48.47 1.37 -10.22
C LYS A 232 -48.94 2.45 -9.25
N LYS A 233 -48.26 3.60 -9.21
CA LYS A 233 -48.49 4.68 -8.23
C LYS A 233 -49.33 5.84 -8.76
N THR A 234 -49.47 6.02 -10.09
CA THR A 234 -50.22 7.12 -10.66
C THR A 234 -51.66 6.71 -11.02
N SER A 235 -52.63 7.61 -10.75
CA SER A 235 -54.02 7.50 -11.23
C SER A 235 -54.27 8.37 -12.45
N ASP A 236 -53.36 9.29 -12.82
CA ASP A 236 -53.54 10.21 -13.96
C ASP A 236 -53.41 9.47 -15.30
N PRO A 237 -54.48 9.49 -16.14
CA PRO A 237 -54.48 8.83 -17.45
C PRO A 237 -53.43 9.39 -18.42
N ALA A 238 -53.14 10.70 -18.36
CA ALA A 238 -52.18 11.34 -19.23
C ALA A 238 -50.74 10.86 -18.89
N GLN A 239 -50.44 10.79 -17.58
CA GLN A 239 -49.15 10.29 -17.11
C GLN A 239 -49.00 8.76 -17.40
N LYS A 240 -50.06 7.98 -17.27
CA LYS A 240 -50.01 6.55 -17.66
C LYS A 240 -49.67 6.38 -19.15
N LYS A 241 -50.33 7.07 -20.03
CA LYS A 241 -50.11 7.02 -21.46
C LYS A 241 -48.68 7.47 -21.82
N LEU A 242 -48.18 8.47 -21.14
CA LEU A 242 -46.79 8.96 -21.31
C LEU A 242 -45.77 7.92 -20.92
N LEU A 243 -45.90 7.30 -19.74
CA LEU A 243 -44.99 6.24 -19.27
C LEU A 243 -45.03 5.00 -20.15
N GLU A 244 -46.21 4.59 -20.64
CA GLU A 244 -46.35 3.48 -21.57
C GLU A 244 -45.70 3.79 -22.94
N SER A 245 -45.71 5.06 -23.40
CA SER A 245 -45.17 5.45 -24.69
C SER A 245 -43.65 5.36 -24.80
N ILE A 246 -42.91 5.44 -23.68
CA ILE A 246 -41.43 5.43 -23.63
C ILE A 246 -40.86 4.02 -23.43
N MET A 247 -41.62 3.07 -22.90
CA MET A 247 -41.13 1.73 -22.59
C MET A 247 -40.62 1.01 -23.83
N GLY A 248 -39.42 0.42 -23.73
CA GLY A 248 -38.72 -0.31 -24.80
C GLY A 248 -38.24 0.55 -25.96
N LYS A 249 -38.21 1.89 -25.81
CA LYS A 249 -37.85 2.81 -26.90
C LYS A 249 -36.70 3.76 -26.59
N VAL A 250 -36.43 3.97 -25.30
CA VAL A 250 -35.45 4.99 -24.86
C VAL A 250 -34.03 4.61 -25.26
N ALA A 251 -33.67 3.33 -25.13
CA ALA A 251 -32.36 2.84 -25.51
C ALA A 251 -32.09 3.05 -27.03
N ILE A 252 -33.07 2.72 -27.87
CA ILE A 252 -32.98 2.88 -29.31
C ILE A 252 -32.91 4.37 -29.67
N ALA A 253 -33.76 5.20 -29.06
CA ALA A 253 -33.75 6.65 -29.26
C ALA A 253 -32.39 7.27 -28.91
N ASN A 254 -31.84 6.92 -27.75
CA ASN A 254 -30.53 7.37 -27.32
C ASN A 254 -29.40 6.90 -28.25
N GLY A 255 -29.46 5.66 -28.76
CA GLY A 255 -28.53 5.13 -29.76
C GLY A 255 -28.58 5.90 -31.07
N LYS A 256 -29.78 6.17 -31.62
CA LYS A 256 -29.97 6.97 -32.85
C LYS A 256 -29.42 8.39 -32.70
N LEU A 257 -29.67 9.05 -31.57
CA LEU A 257 -29.16 10.40 -31.30
C LEU A 257 -27.62 10.42 -31.10
N THR A 258 -27.07 9.40 -30.49
CA THR A 258 -25.60 9.22 -30.38
C THR A 258 -24.97 9.04 -31.76
N TYR A 259 -25.62 8.33 -32.68
CA TYR A 259 -25.14 8.21 -34.03
C TYR A 259 -25.19 9.56 -34.80
N GLN A 260 -26.22 10.40 -34.58
CA GLN A 260 -26.24 11.75 -35.12
C GLN A 260 -25.08 12.62 -34.59
N ALA A 261 -24.68 12.44 -33.33
CA ALA A 261 -23.49 13.08 -32.77
C ALA A 261 -22.21 12.56 -33.43
N TYR A 262 -22.13 11.25 -33.71
CA TYR A 262 -21.02 10.64 -34.46
C TYR A 262 -20.88 11.30 -35.85
N GLU A 263 -21.95 11.36 -36.63
CA GLU A 263 -21.93 11.94 -37.99
C GLU A 263 -21.46 13.41 -37.93
N ARG A 264 -21.97 14.21 -36.99
CA ARG A 264 -21.58 15.61 -36.80
C ARG A 264 -20.09 15.75 -36.47
N ILE A 265 -19.55 14.94 -35.54
CA ILE A 265 -18.16 15.03 -35.06
C ILE A 265 -17.20 14.61 -36.19
N PHE A 266 -17.49 13.49 -36.87
CA PHE A 266 -16.57 12.90 -37.85
C PHE A 266 -16.83 13.40 -39.29
N SER A 267 -17.65 14.44 -39.49
CA SER A 267 -17.78 15.18 -40.74
C SER A 267 -17.16 16.58 -40.72
N GLY A 268 -16.81 17.08 -39.52
CA GLY A 268 -16.31 18.46 -39.36
C GLY A 268 -14.91 18.72 -39.94
N PRO A 269 -14.54 19.99 -40.18
CA PRO A 269 -13.24 20.36 -40.78
C PRO A 269 -12.03 19.86 -40.02
N ARG A 270 -12.11 19.87 -38.68
CA ARG A 270 -11.04 19.40 -37.80
C ARG A 270 -10.76 17.90 -38.00
N TRP A 271 -11.82 17.10 -38.12
CA TRP A 271 -11.70 15.69 -38.44
C TRP A 271 -11.15 15.45 -39.85
N GLN A 272 -11.63 16.19 -40.84
CA GLN A 272 -11.16 16.05 -42.24
C GLN A 272 -9.64 16.25 -42.35
N ALA A 273 -9.05 17.15 -41.56
CA ALA A 273 -7.60 17.36 -41.50
C ALA A 273 -6.84 16.14 -40.97
N LEU A 274 -7.42 15.36 -40.06
CA LEU A 274 -6.86 14.10 -39.56
C LEU A 274 -7.11 12.95 -40.56
N ALA A 275 -8.29 12.89 -41.15
CA ALA A 275 -8.65 11.88 -42.15
C ALA A 275 -7.74 11.98 -43.42
N ALA A 276 -7.38 13.19 -43.84
CA ALA A 276 -6.40 13.43 -44.89
C ALA A 276 -4.99 12.87 -44.59
N LYS A 277 -4.69 12.62 -43.30
CA LYS A 277 -3.45 11.97 -42.82
C LYS A 277 -3.65 10.48 -42.55
N GLY A 278 -4.76 9.89 -42.94
CA GLY A 278 -5.07 8.47 -42.85
C GLY A 278 -5.78 8.05 -41.56
N ALA A 279 -6.23 8.99 -40.71
CA ALA A 279 -6.99 8.65 -39.51
C ALA A 279 -8.31 7.93 -39.86
N GLN A 280 -8.66 6.92 -39.04
CA GLN A 280 -9.94 6.23 -39.08
C GLN A 280 -10.89 6.81 -38.04
N THR A 281 -12.22 6.87 -38.36
CA THR A 281 -13.22 7.31 -37.38
C THR A 281 -13.27 6.36 -36.15
N GLN A 282 -13.55 6.91 -34.97
CA GLN A 282 -13.93 6.10 -33.81
C GLN A 282 -15.38 5.65 -33.97
N ARG A 283 -15.58 4.42 -34.48
CA ARG A 283 -16.93 3.91 -34.74
C ARG A 283 -17.72 3.70 -33.45
N VAL A 284 -19.01 4.02 -33.48
CA VAL A 284 -19.91 3.59 -32.43
C VAL A 284 -20.04 2.07 -32.52
N LEU A 285 -19.84 1.39 -31.39
CA LEU A 285 -20.03 -0.05 -31.26
C LEU A 285 -21.23 -0.30 -30.33
N TRP A 286 -22.28 -0.89 -30.87
CA TRP A 286 -23.48 -1.27 -30.13
C TRP A 286 -23.15 -2.48 -29.26
N ALA A 287 -23.17 -2.29 -27.94
CA ALA A 287 -22.91 -3.32 -26.94
C ALA A 287 -24.17 -3.64 -26.13
N SER A 288 -24.24 -4.85 -25.53
CA SER A 288 -25.41 -5.29 -24.78
C SER A 288 -26.71 -5.26 -25.61
N THR A 289 -26.67 -5.82 -26.82
CA THR A 289 -27.78 -5.80 -27.77
C THR A 289 -28.75 -6.98 -27.66
N SER A 290 -28.56 -7.86 -26.67
CA SER A 290 -29.54 -8.88 -26.30
C SER A 290 -30.70 -8.29 -25.48
N THR A 291 -31.95 -8.66 -25.79
CA THR A 291 -33.12 -8.28 -25.00
C THR A 291 -33.12 -8.98 -23.66
N LYS A 292 -33.53 -8.25 -22.61
CA LYS A 292 -33.65 -8.77 -21.24
C LYS A 292 -35.10 -9.00 -20.85
N ASN A 293 -36.02 -8.24 -21.47
CA ASN A 293 -37.44 -8.33 -21.23
C ASN A 293 -38.05 -9.31 -22.28
N PRO A 294 -38.67 -10.43 -21.86
CA PRO A 294 -39.23 -11.41 -22.77
C PRO A 294 -40.44 -10.90 -23.60
N LYS A 295 -41.00 -9.73 -23.27
CA LYS A 295 -42.02 -9.07 -24.03
C LYS A 295 -41.52 -8.45 -25.35
N TYR A 296 -40.19 -8.23 -25.44
CA TYR A 296 -39.56 -7.64 -26.62
C TYR A 296 -39.00 -8.73 -27.52
N ARG A 297 -39.02 -8.44 -28.85
CA ARG A 297 -38.41 -9.32 -29.81
C ARG A 297 -36.92 -9.50 -29.51
N ASP A 298 -36.47 -10.73 -29.52
CA ASP A 298 -35.12 -11.15 -29.08
C ASP A 298 -33.95 -10.50 -29.87
N VAL A 299 -34.20 -10.05 -31.11
CA VAL A 299 -33.23 -9.35 -31.97
C VAL A 299 -33.55 -7.85 -32.16
N MET A 300 -34.46 -7.28 -31.36
CA MET A 300 -34.97 -5.90 -31.52
C MET A 300 -33.85 -4.86 -31.59
N TYR A 301 -32.91 -4.91 -30.67
CA TYR A 301 -31.85 -3.88 -30.63
C TYR A 301 -30.85 -4.01 -31.78
N VAL A 302 -30.64 -5.19 -32.31
CA VAL A 302 -29.83 -5.39 -33.52
C VAL A 302 -30.57 -4.81 -34.72
N GLU A 303 -31.86 -5.16 -34.93
CA GLU A 303 -32.68 -4.71 -36.05
C GLU A 303 -32.86 -3.18 -36.07
N GLU A 304 -32.99 -2.52 -34.92
CA GLU A 304 -33.28 -1.07 -34.84
C GLU A 304 -32.06 -0.16 -34.93
N LEU A 305 -30.83 -0.73 -34.91
CA LEU A 305 -29.58 0.04 -34.88
C LEU A 305 -28.64 -0.33 -36.06
N ILE A 306 -29.19 -0.75 -37.18
CA ILE A 306 -28.44 -1.06 -38.40
C ILE A 306 -28.13 0.21 -39.17
N GLY A 307 -26.86 0.52 -39.36
CA GLY A 307 -26.44 1.69 -40.12
C GLY A 307 -24.94 1.72 -40.42
N PRO A 308 -24.55 2.60 -41.40
CA PRO A 308 -23.19 2.61 -41.90
C PRO A 308 -22.18 3.04 -40.84
N ASP A 309 -21.00 2.54 -40.99
CA ASP A 309 -19.83 2.90 -40.19
C ASP A 309 -19.99 2.64 -38.66
N THR A 310 -20.73 1.57 -38.34
CA THR A 310 -20.99 1.10 -36.98
C THR A 310 -20.51 -0.34 -36.78
N VAL A 311 -20.36 -0.73 -35.55
CA VAL A 311 -20.07 -2.10 -35.14
C VAL A 311 -21.18 -2.59 -34.22
N ASN A 312 -21.55 -3.86 -34.27
CA ASN A 312 -22.45 -4.49 -33.32
C ASN A 312 -21.75 -5.74 -32.73
N THR A 313 -21.47 -5.74 -31.43
CA THR A 313 -20.93 -6.91 -30.76
C THR A 313 -22.07 -7.72 -30.14
N ILE A 314 -22.29 -8.90 -30.70
CA ILE A 314 -23.48 -9.71 -30.48
C ILE A 314 -23.13 -10.94 -29.64
N PRO A 315 -23.85 -11.21 -28.54
CA PRO A 315 -23.70 -12.47 -27.80
C PRO A 315 -24.16 -13.70 -28.60
N PRO A 316 -23.61 -14.90 -28.37
CA PRO A 316 -23.90 -16.10 -29.17
C PRO A 316 -25.39 -16.38 -29.40
N ALA A 317 -26.21 -16.36 -28.35
CA ALA A 317 -27.65 -16.65 -28.48
C ALA A 317 -28.40 -15.62 -29.37
N THR A 318 -28.05 -14.34 -29.27
CA THR A 318 -28.63 -13.27 -30.12
C THR A 318 -28.09 -13.37 -31.53
N LEU A 319 -26.82 -13.79 -31.70
CA LEU A 319 -26.20 -14.02 -33.00
C LEU A 319 -26.93 -15.17 -33.75
N ASP A 320 -27.23 -16.28 -33.07
CA ASP A 320 -27.98 -17.41 -33.61
C ASP A 320 -29.42 -16.99 -33.98
N ALA A 321 -30.11 -16.25 -33.11
CA ALA A 321 -31.46 -15.73 -33.38
C ALA A 321 -31.49 -14.78 -34.56
N PHE A 322 -30.49 -13.87 -34.70
CA PHE A 322 -30.43 -12.94 -35.83
C PHE A 322 -30.08 -13.66 -37.13
N ARG A 323 -29.26 -14.71 -37.11
CA ARG A 323 -28.97 -15.59 -38.26
C ARG A 323 -30.25 -16.25 -38.77
N ASP A 324 -31.14 -16.70 -37.87
CA ASP A 324 -32.37 -17.41 -38.18
C ASP A 324 -33.49 -16.51 -38.72
N HIS A 325 -33.73 -15.36 -38.04
CA HIS A 325 -34.92 -14.57 -38.37
C HIS A 325 -34.70 -13.05 -38.28
N GLY A 326 -33.45 -12.55 -38.34
CA GLY A 326 -33.12 -11.13 -38.37
C GLY A 326 -33.64 -10.40 -39.58
N LYS A 327 -34.11 -9.16 -39.41
CA LYS A 327 -34.64 -8.32 -40.52
C LYS A 327 -33.69 -7.15 -40.77
N LEU A 328 -33.33 -6.97 -42.01
CA LEU A 328 -32.37 -5.96 -42.45
C LEU A 328 -33.08 -4.72 -42.99
N ARG A 329 -32.74 -3.55 -42.46
CA ARG A 329 -33.13 -2.25 -42.99
C ARG A 329 -32.17 -1.16 -42.45
N LYS A 330 -32.11 0.00 -43.08
CA LYS A 330 -31.30 1.14 -42.62
C LYS A 330 -31.96 1.86 -41.43
N SER A 331 -32.20 1.12 -40.34
CA SER A 331 -33.03 1.53 -39.21
C SER A 331 -32.41 2.64 -38.36
N LEU A 332 -31.08 2.74 -38.35
CA LEU A 332 -30.36 3.70 -37.53
C LEU A 332 -30.65 5.19 -37.86
N THR A 333 -30.92 5.45 -39.12
CA THR A 333 -31.27 6.80 -39.62
C THR A 333 -32.76 7.04 -39.83
N GLU A 334 -33.62 6.01 -39.59
CA GLU A 334 -35.05 6.11 -39.66
C GLU A 334 -35.62 6.83 -38.41
N ASP A 335 -36.61 7.67 -38.63
CA ASP A 335 -37.42 8.36 -37.59
C ASP A 335 -36.58 8.99 -36.46
N VAL A 336 -35.53 9.72 -36.81
CA VAL A 336 -34.69 10.46 -35.85
C VAL A 336 -35.51 11.47 -35.04
N ASP A 337 -36.53 12.09 -35.66
CA ASP A 337 -37.44 12.99 -34.94
C ASP A 337 -38.36 12.25 -33.97
N GLY A 338 -38.69 11.00 -34.24
CA GLY A 338 -39.33 10.11 -33.28
C GLY A 338 -38.43 9.79 -32.07
N ALA A 339 -37.16 9.60 -32.31
CA ALA A 339 -36.17 9.43 -31.24
C ALA A 339 -36.07 10.68 -30.33
N LYS A 340 -36.04 11.88 -30.93
CA LYS A 340 -36.09 13.13 -30.13
C LYS A 340 -37.37 13.23 -29.31
N ARG A 341 -38.53 12.94 -29.91
CA ARG A 341 -39.80 12.92 -29.17
C ARG A 341 -39.80 11.94 -28.01
N THR A 342 -39.22 10.74 -28.19
CA THR A 342 -39.09 9.76 -27.12
C THR A 342 -38.28 10.30 -25.93
N MET A 343 -37.17 11.01 -26.21
CA MET A 343 -36.37 11.63 -25.16
C MET A 343 -37.09 12.80 -24.48
N ASP A 344 -37.85 13.61 -25.25
CA ASP A 344 -38.69 14.67 -24.69
C ASP A 344 -39.80 14.09 -23.76
N ASP A 345 -40.41 12.99 -24.18
CA ASP A 345 -41.47 12.31 -23.42
C ASP A 345 -40.88 11.64 -22.15
N LEU A 346 -39.67 11.12 -22.21
CA LEU A 346 -38.92 10.67 -21.05
C LEU A 346 -38.74 11.81 -20.02
N ALA A 347 -38.30 12.97 -20.51
CA ALA A 347 -38.13 14.15 -19.66
C ALA A 347 -39.45 14.63 -19.02
N LYS A 348 -40.54 14.71 -19.86
CA LYS A 348 -41.88 15.03 -19.36
C LYS A 348 -42.43 14.03 -18.37
N SER A 349 -42.03 12.76 -18.47
CA SER A 349 -42.40 11.73 -17.49
C SER A 349 -41.74 11.93 -16.13
N GLY A 350 -40.75 12.87 -16.03
CA GLY A 350 -39.95 13.14 -14.85
C GLY A 350 -38.81 12.14 -14.63
N ILE A 351 -38.48 11.34 -15.65
CA ILE A 351 -37.30 10.43 -15.61
C ILE A 351 -36.13 11.17 -16.24
N SER A 352 -35.07 11.36 -15.47
CA SER A 352 -33.86 12.04 -15.92
C SER A 352 -32.91 11.05 -16.60
N MET A 353 -32.64 11.24 -17.89
CA MET A 353 -31.68 10.41 -18.63
C MET A 353 -30.28 10.48 -17.99
N LYS A 354 -29.86 11.66 -17.51
CA LYS A 354 -28.57 11.80 -16.80
C LYS A 354 -28.50 10.92 -15.56
N GLN A 355 -29.55 10.91 -14.71
CA GLN A 355 -29.56 10.05 -13.52
C GLN A 355 -29.53 8.56 -13.89
N VAL A 356 -30.27 8.16 -14.94
CA VAL A 356 -30.27 6.78 -15.46
C VAL A 356 -28.85 6.38 -15.91
N THR A 357 -28.19 7.21 -16.70
CA THR A 357 -26.88 6.87 -17.25
C THR A 357 -25.75 6.95 -16.22
N ASP A 358 -25.80 7.89 -15.29
CA ASP A 358 -24.85 7.95 -14.16
C ASP A 358 -24.97 6.68 -13.31
N GLN A 359 -26.19 6.28 -12.92
CA GLN A 359 -26.43 5.05 -12.18
C GLN A 359 -25.93 3.81 -12.90
N LEU A 360 -26.20 3.70 -14.22
CA LEU A 360 -25.75 2.57 -15.03
C LEU A 360 -24.22 2.50 -15.17
N THR A 361 -23.54 3.65 -15.16
CA THR A 361 -22.07 3.70 -15.19
C THR A 361 -21.50 3.16 -13.88
N ASP A 362 -21.99 3.62 -12.75
CA ASP A 362 -21.55 3.16 -11.41
C ASP A 362 -21.85 1.66 -11.20
N GLU A 363 -23.08 1.24 -11.54
CA GLU A 363 -23.46 -0.18 -11.49
C GLU A 363 -22.65 -1.03 -12.47
N GLY A 364 -22.29 -0.48 -13.64
CA GLY A 364 -21.49 -1.16 -14.65
C GLY A 364 -20.08 -1.46 -14.16
N VAL A 365 -19.40 -0.47 -13.57
CA VAL A 365 -18.07 -0.64 -12.97
C VAL A 365 -18.14 -1.69 -11.88
N LYS A 366 -19.14 -1.58 -10.98
CA LYS A 366 -19.33 -2.54 -9.90
C LYS A 366 -19.56 -3.98 -10.40
N LEU A 367 -20.44 -4.17 -11.39
CA LEU A 367 -20.73 -5.48 -11.95
C LEU A 367 -19.50 -6.13 -12.61
N PHE A 368 -18.65 -5.32 -13.24
CA PHE A 368 -17.40 -5.81 -13.83
C PHE A 368 -16.39 -6.19 -12.75
N ALA A 369 -16.30 -5.42 -11.65
CA ALA A 369 -15.47 -5.76 -10.50
C ALA A 369 -15.96 -7.05 -9.81
N ASP A 370 -17.27 -7.18 -9.56
CA ASP A 370 -17.87 -8.39 -8.98
C ASP A 370 -17.64 -9.66 -9.85
N ALA A 371 -17.69 -9.50 -11.19
CA ALA A 371 -17.39 -10.59 -12.12
C ALA A 371 -15.90 -10.95 -12.12
N PHE A 372 -15.03 -9.94 -12.03
CA PHE A 372 -13.59 -10.12 -11.96
C PHE A 372 -13.17 -10.83 -10.67
N ASP A 373 -13.79 -10.50 -9.54
CA ASP A 373 -13.55 -11.20 -8.27
C ASP A 373 -13.94 -12.68 -8.33
N LYS A 374 -15.08 -12.99 -8.93
CA LYS A 374 -15.51 -14.39 -9.16
C LYS A 374 -14.53 -15.14 -10.06
N LEU A 375 -14.04 -14.46 -11.10
CA LEU A 375 -13.02 -15.00 -12.01
C LEU A 375 -11.73 -15.34 -11.27
N LEU A 376 -11.18 -14.40 -10.50
CA LEU A 376 -9.97 -14.63 -9.71
C LEU A 376 -10.16 -15.76 -8.70
N GLY A 377 -11.32 -15.81 -8.02
CA GLY A 377 -11.68 -16.91 -7.12
C GLY A 377 -11.76 -18.28 -7.81
N ALA A 378 -12.22 -18.35 -9.07
CA ALA A 378 -12.21 -19.59 -9.84
C ALA A 378 -10.77 -20.03 -10.18
N VAL A 379 -9.88 -19.09 -10.53
CA VAL A 379 -8.46 -19.39 -10.77
C VAL A 379 -7.77 -19.87 -9.50
N GLU A 380 -8.00 -19.22 -8.35
CA GLU A 380 -7.43 -19.62 -7.06
C GLU A 380 -7.81 -21.03 -6.64
N LYS A 381 -9.08 -21.38 -6.79
CA LYS A 381 -9.57 -22.75 -6.49
C LYS A 381 -8.87 -23.84 -7.29
N ASN A 382 -8.45 -23.53 -8.49
CA ASN A 382 -7.74 -24.46 -9.39
C ASN A 382 -6.22 -24.43 -9.20
N THR A 383 -5.69 -23.60 -8.28
CA THR A 383 -4.25 -23.47 -8.00
C THR A 383 -3.84 -24.39 -6.85
N LYS A 384 -2.87 -25.29 -7.08
CA LYS A 384 -2.28 -26.14 -6.03
C LYS A 384 -1.16 -25.39 -5.32
N ARG A 385 -1.21 -25.28 -3.99
CA ARG A 385 -0.14 -24.71 -3.15
C ARG A 385 0.04 -25.48 -1.84
N ALA A 386 1.26 -25.51 -1.33
CA ALA A 386 1.51 -26.00 0.03
C ALA A 386 0.99 -24.98 1.07
N GLN A 387 0.41 -25.46 2.17
CA GLN A 387 -0.01 -24.62 3.28
C GLN A 387 1.19 -24.39 4.22
N PRO A 388 1.72 -23.16 4.33
CA PRO A 388 2.83 -22.85 5.22
C PRO A 388 2.40 -22.91 6.69
N LYS A 389 3.34 -23.30 7.57
CA LYS A 389 3.13 -23.35 9.03
C LYS A 389 3.46 -21.98 9.63
N VAL A 390 2.47 -21.14 9.81
CA VAL A 390 2.65 -19.78 10.35
C VAL A 390 1.84 -19.56 11.61
N SER A 391 2.30 -18.63 12.45
CA SER A 391 1.57 -18.14 13.62
C SER A 391 0.19 -17.63 13.22
N PRO A 392 -0.93 -18.23 13.72
CA PRO A 392 -2.29 -17.82 13.33
C PRO A 392 -2.59 -16.37 13.69
N GLN A 393 -3.29 -15.70 12.77
CA GLN A 393 -3.76 -14.32 12.94
C GLN A 393 -5.28 -14.28 12.87
N SER A 394 -5.89 -13.51 13.76
CA SER A 394 -7.32 -13.22 13.74
C SER A 394 -7.56 -11.75 14.12
N TYR A 395 -8.72 -11.21 13.79
CA TYR A 395 -9.05 -9.83 14.15
C TYR A 395 -10.55 -9.61 14.31
N VAL A 396 -10.89 -8.67 15.17
CA VAL A 396 -12.25 -8.14 15.32
C VAL A 396 -12.19 -6.63 15.09
N LEU A 397 -12.96 -6.16 14.10
CA LEU A 397 -12.97 -4.77 13.66
C LEU A 397 -14.42 -4.22 13.70
N PRO A 398 -14.62 -2.93 13.99
CA PRO A 398 -15.88 -2.25 13.73
C PRO A 398 -16.33 -2.43 12.27
N ALA A 399 -17.64 -2.52 12.04
CA ALA A 399 -18.21 -2.91 10.75
C ALA A 399 -17.78 -2.00 9.57
N ASP A 400 -17.70 -0.69 9.81
CA ASP A 400 -17.21 0.30 8.85
C ASP A 400 -15.74 0.10 8.49
N LEU A 401 -14.90 -0.15 9.49
CA LEU A 401 -13.49 -0.44 9.29
C LEU A 401 -13.29 -1.79 8.56
N ALA A 402 -14.03 -2.82 8.97
CA ALA A 402 -13.97 -4.13 8.32
C ALA A 402 -14.32 -4.06 6.82
N LYS A 403 -15.36 -3.27 6.47
CA LYS A 403 -15.74 -3.02 5.08
C LYS A 403 -14.65 -2.30 4.31
N ALA A 404 -14.04 -1.27 4.90
CA ALA A 404 -12.97 -0.51 4.26
C ALA A 404 -11.69 -1.36 4.08
N VAL A 405 -11.36 -2.22 5.04
CA VAL A 405 -10.26 -3.18 4.93
C VAL A 405 -10.51 -4.16 3.80
N LYS A 406 -11.73 -4.72 3.72
CA LYS A 406 -12.10 -5.62 2.60
C LYS A 406 -11.92 -4.93 1.25
N THR A 407 -12.37 -3.70 1.10
CA THR A 407 -12.20 -2.93 -0.14
C THR A 407 -10.71 -2.80 -0.54
N ASN A 408 -9.83 -2.53 0.42
CA ASN A 408 -8.39 -2.48 0.13
C ASN A 408 -7.81 -3.86 -0.25
N LEU A 409 -8.26 -4.94 0.41
CA LEU A 409 -7.81 -6.31 0.05
C LEU A 409 -8.30 -6.69 -1.35
N ASP A 410 -9.55 -6.37 -1.70
CA ASP A 410 -10.10 -6.58 -3.05
C ASP A 410 -9.28 -5.83 -4.11
N ASP A 411 -8.90 -4.57 -3.84
CA ASP A 411 -8.01 -3.78 -4.70
C ASP A 411 -6.60 -4.39 -4.81
N TRP A 412 -6.01 -4.84 -3.70
CA TRP A 412 -4.70 -5.51 -3.71
C TRP A 412 -4.72 -6.79 -4.55
N ARG A 413 -5.79 -7.56 -4.46
CA ARG A 413 -6.01 -8.77 -5.23
C ARG A 413 -6.23 -8.48 -6.72
N ALA A 414 -7.17 -7.59 -7.02
CA ALA A 414 -7.56 -7.28 -8.38
C ALA A 414 -6.46 -6.65 -9.23
N ASN A 415 -5.57 -5.89 -8.58
CA ASN A 415 -4.44 -5.21 -9.23
C ASN A 415 -3.10 -5.93 -9.07
N GLY A 416 -3.11 -7.17 -8.53
CA GLY A 416 -1.91 -8.01 -8.37
C GLY A 416 -0.83 -7.34 -7.52
N LYS A 417 -1.22 -6.52 -6.50
CA LYS A 417 -0.27 -5.66 -5.78
C LYS A 417 0.72 -6.46 -4.93
N VAL A 418 0.39 -7.68 -4.51
CA VAL A 418 1.35 -8.59 -3.84
C VAL A 418 2.48 -8.96 -4.80
N ARG A 419 2.15 -9.36 -6.04
CA ARG A 419 3.15 -9.66 -7.06
C ARG A 419 4.01 -8.42 -7.36
N ARG A 420 3.40 -7.25 -7.54
CA ARG A 420 4.11 -5.97 -7.76
C ARG A 420 5.06 -5.62 -6.61
N LEU A 421 4.69 -5.91 -5.35
CA LEU A 421 5.57 -5.76 -4.19
C LEU A 421 6.84 -6.62 -4.33
N TRP A 422 6.68 -7.90 -4.69
CA TRP A 422 7.80 -8.82 -4.88
C TRP A 422 8.63 -8.51 -6.14
N GLU A 423 8.02 -7.92 -7.16
CA GLU A 423 8.69 -7.36 -8.35
C GLU A 423 9.39 -6.00 -8.07
N ARG A 424 9.30 -5.51 -6.84
CA ARG A 424 9.92 -4.24 -6.38
C ARG A 424 9.39 -3.02 -7.12
N ASP A 425 8.10 -2.98 -7.44
CA ASP A 425 7.47 -1.89 -8.16
C ASP A 425 7.27 -0.65 -7.25
N ALA A 426 8.11 0.37 -7.43
CA ALA A 426 8.05 1.63 -6.67
C ALA A 426 6.70 2.35 -6.78
N ALA A 427 5.94 2.14 -7.87
CA ALA A 427 4.64 2.77 -8.09
C ALA A 427 3.54 2.28 -7.13
N LEU A 428 3.82 1.25 -6.31
CA LEU A 428 2.96 0.87 -5.18
C LEU A 428 2.90 1.96 -4.09
N TRP A 429 3.89 2.85 -4.02
CA TRP A 429 4.01 3.91 -3.01
C TRP A 429 4.00 5.29 -3.66
N THR A 430 5.15 5.95 -3.75
CA THR A 430 5.28 7.30 -4.32
C THR A 430 5.96 7.30 -5.69
N GLY A 431 6.51 6.18 -6.13
CA GLY A 431 7.20 6.02 -7.41
C GLY A 431 8.54 6.77 -7.46
N THR A 432 9.22 6.93 -6.31
CA THR A 432 10.50 7.67 -6.25
C THR A 432 11.70 6.72 -6.29
N ASP A 433 12.06 6.13 -5.15
CA ASP A 433 13.26 5.28 -4.99
C ASP A 433 13.02 4.02 -4.16
N GLU A 434 11.75 3.64 -3.98
CA GLU A 434 11.35 2.52 -3.13
C GLU A 434 11.92 1.19 -3.63
N ASP A 435 12.07 1.02 -4.94
CA ASP A 435 12.66 -0.16 -5.59
C ASP A 435 14.07 -0.48 -5.09
N LYS A 436 14.82 0.53 -4.65
CA LYS A 436 16.19 0.39 -4.15
C LYS A 436 16.27 -0.20 -2.74
N TRP A 437 15.16 -0.24 -2.00
CA TRP A 437 15.14 -0.56 -0.56
C TRP A 437 14.44 -1.87 -0.22
N LEU A 438 14.13 -2.71 -1.21
CA LEU A 438 13.33 -3.93 -1.05
C LEU A 438 14.15 -5.23 -0.99
N GLY A 439 15.45 -5.15 -0.67
CA GLY A 439 16.30 -6.34 -0.50
C GLY A 439 15.89 -7.25 0.66
N TRP A 440 15.15 -6.73 1.64
CA TRP A 440 14.63 -7.50 2.78
C TRP A 440 13.61 -8.58 2.36
N LEU A 441 12.95 -8.47 1.21
CA LEU A 441 12.05 -9.48 0.68
C LEU A 441 12.75 -10.83 0.44
N THR A 442 14.03 -10.82 0.04
CA THR A 442 14.80 -12.03 -0.31
C THR A 442 15.86 -12.40 0.71
N VAL A 443 16.09 -11.56 1.72
CA VAL A 443 17.21 -11.73 2.67
C VAL A 443 17.15 -13.06 3.44
N VAL A 444 15.97 -13.58 3.74
CA VAL A 444 15.82 -14.87 4.45
C VAL A 444 16.32 -16.02 3.57
N ASP A 445 15.94 -16.03 2.29
CA ASP A 445 16.41 -17.05 1.33
C ASP A 445 17.94 -16.95 1.16
N GLU A 446 18.49 -15.73 1.10
CA GLU A 446 19.95 -15.48 0.99
C GLU A 446 20.70 -15.97 2.25
N GLN A 447 20.17 -15.71 3.45
CA GLN A 447 20.75 -16.17 4.73
C GLN A 447 20.70 -17.70 4.85
N ILE A 448 19.60 -18.34 4.42
CA ILE A 448 19.50 -19.80 4.39
C ILE A 448 20.52 -20.38 3.41
N GLY A 449 20.63 -19.79 2.21
CA GLY A 449 21.59 -20.21 1.18
C GLY A 449 23.05 -20.09 1.61
N SER A 450 23.35 -19.21 2.57
CA SER A 450 24.69 -18.97 3.09
C SER A 450 24.85 -19.30 4.59
N ILE A 451 23.99 -20.15 5.14
CA ILE A 451 23.90 -20.44 6.59
C ILE A 451 25.21 -20.82 7.27
N ALA A 452 26.18 -21.36 6.51
CA ALA A 452 27.45 -21.78 7.03
C ALA A 452 28.25 -20.66 7.73
N HIS A 453 28.10 -19.40 7.27
CA HIS A 453 28.79 -18.27 7.88
C HIS A 453 28.26 -17.98 9.28
N LEU A 454 26.95 -18.10 9.53
CA LEU A 454 26.33 -17.89 10.84
C LEU A 454 26.71 -19.02 11.83
N LYS A 455 26.79 -20.27 11.35
CA LYS A 455 27.30 -21.38 12.17
C LYS A 455 28.74 -21.14 12.59
N LYS A 456 29.56 -20.63 11.68
CA LYS A 456 30.95 -20.28 11.99
C LYS A 456 31.05 -19.16 13.02
N VAL A 457 30.18 -18.16 12.98
CA VAL A 457 30.11 -17.08 13.99
C VAL A 457 29.85 -17.68 15.39
N ALA A 458 28.90 -18.60 15.48
CA ALA A 458 28.56 -19.27 16.77
C ALA A 458 29.75 -20.11 17.29
N GLU A 459 30.39 -20.87 16.42
CA GLU A 459 31.61 -21.69 16.76
C GLU A 459 32.76 -20.80 17.19
N ASP A 460 33.04 -19.69 16.48
CA ASP A 460 34.11 -18.74 16.79
C ASP A 460 33.87 -18.04 18.14
N ALA A 461 32.64 -17.63 18.43
CA ALA A 461 32.31 -17.00 19.73
C ALA A 461 32.49 -17.97 20.89
N LYS A 462 32.09 -19.23 20.71
CA LYS A 462 32.24 -20.30 21.71
C LYS A 462 33.69 -20.71 21.92
N SER A 463 34.44 -20.95 20.84
CA SER A 463 35.84 -21.43 20.88
C SER A 463 36.79 -20.36 21.42
N ALA A 464 36.54 -19.08 21.18
CA ALA A 464 37.29 -17.96 21.72
C ALA A 464 37.04 -17.71 23.23
N ALA A 465 36.13 -18.48 23.87
CA ALA A 465 35.79 -18.41 25.28
C ALA A 465 35.41 -16.98 25.75
N PHE A 466 34.73 -16.24 24.90
CA PHE A 466 34.13 -14.97 25.31
C PHE A 466 33.05 -15.21 26.36
N THR A 467 32.95 -14.32 27.35
CA THR A 467 31.91 -14.35 28.38
C THR A 467 30.76 -13.39 28.05
N ASP A 468 31.11 -12.33 27.30
CA ASP A 468 30.22 -11.23 27.00
C ASP A 468 30.32 -10.85 25.51
N ILE A 469 29.25 -10.37 24.97
CA ILE A 469 29.18 -9.62 23.71
C ILE A 469 28.67 -8.23 24.06
N LEU A 470 29.34 -7.19 23.60
CA LEU A 470 28.83 -5.82 23.68
C LEU A 470 28.60 -5.28 22.27
N LEU A 471 27.35 -5.15 21.92
CA LEU A 471 26.95 -4.53 20.65
C LEU A 471 26.89 -3.01 20.80
N LEU A 472 27.58 -2.30 19.92
CA LEU A 472 27.69 -0.86 19.84
C LEU A 472 26.97 -0.39 18.57
N GLY A 473 25.72 0.01 18.71
CA GLY A 473 24.85 0.32 17.55
C GLY A 473 23.69 1.24 17.89
N MET A 474 22.96 1.70 16.89
CA MET A 474 21.76 2.52 17.03
C MET A 474 20.66 2.05 16.10
N GLY A 475 19.41 2.17 16.54
CA GLY A 475 18.22 1.86 15.75
C GLY A 475 18.25 0.46 15.13
N GLY A 476 18.10 0.33 13.80
CA GLY A 476 18.11 -0.96 13.12
C GLY A 476 19.39 -1.78 13.29
N SER A 477 20.50 -1.15 13.71
CA SER A 477 21.74 -1.85 14.02
C SER A 477 21.79 -2.40 15.46
N SER A 478 20.83 -2.06 16.32
CA SER A 478 20.82 -2.47 17.75
C SER A 478 19.51 -3.12 18.20
N LEU A 479 18.35 -2.71 17.68
CA LEU A 479 17.05 -3.09 18.24
C LEU A 479 16.72 -4.58 18.07
N CYS A 480 16.99 -5.18 16.91
CA CYS A 480 16.80 -6.63 16.75
C CYS A 480 17.73 -7.44 17.69
N PRO A 481 19.04 -7.16 17.78
CA PRO A 481 19.91 -7.78 18.79
C PRO A 481 19.44 -7.57 20.24
N ASP A 482 18.89 -6.39 20.57
CA ASP A 482 18.33 -6.11 21.89
C ASP A 482 17.09 -7.00 22.17
N VAL A 483 16.19 -7.15 21.20
CA VAL A 483 15.08 -8.11 21.27
C VAL A 483 15.61 -9.52 21.52
N PHE A 484 16.66 -9.95 20.85
CA PHE A 484 17.25 -11.28 21.07
C PHE A 484 17.86 -11.41 22.48
N ALA A 485 18.66 -10.43 22.93
CA ALA A 485 19.27 -10.45 24.23
C ALA A 485 18.24 -10.58 25.36
N LEU A 486 17.14 -9.84 25.26
CA LEU A 486 16.09 -9.81 26.28
C LEU A 486 15.12 -10.99 26.21
N THR A 487 14.89 -11.55 25.00
CA THR A 487 13.95 -12.66 24.79
C THR A 487 14.58 -14.02 25.08
N TYR A 488 15.82 -14.26 24.61
CA TYR A 488 16.49 -15.56 24.75
C TYR A 488 17.45 -15.60 25.94
N GLY A 489 17.88 -14.43 26.43
CA GLY A 489 18.80 -14.35 27.57
C GLY A 489 20.16 -14.98 27.27
N LYS A 490 20.77 -15.59 28.30
CA LYS A 490 22.06 -16.26 28.19
C LYS A 490 21.89 -17.73 27.78
N ASN A 491 22.45 -18.11 26.66
CA ASN A 491 22.49 -19.50 26.21
C ASN A 491 23.67 -20.26 26.84
N ALA A 492 23.49 -21.52 27.24
CA ALA A 492 24.51 -22.34 27.85
C ALA A 492 25.73 -22.51 26.93
N GLY A 493 26.91 -22.18 27.44
CA GLY A 493 28.16 -22.28 26.69
C GLY A 493 28.45 -21.13 25.74
N PHE A 494 27.59 -20.09 25.70
CA PHE A 494 27.76 -18.90 24.85
C PHE A 494 27.89 -17.61 25.69
N PRO A 495 28.47 -16.54 25.13
CA PRO A 495 28.56 -15.24 25.80
C PRO A 495 27.20 -14.58 25.98
N GLN A 496 27.06 -13.76 27.03
CA GLN A 496 25.89 -12.92 27.25
C GLN A 496 25.92 -11.73 26.32
N LEU A 497 24.84 -11.48 25.57
CA LEU A 497 24.71 -10.30 24.75
C LEU A 497 24.23 -9.10 25.55
N HIS A 498 24.94 -7.98 25.43
CA HIS A 498 24.59 -6.65 25.93
C HIS A 498 24.52 -5.69 24.76
N VAL A 499 23.64 -4.69 24.82
CA VAL A 499 23.49 -3.66 23.81
C VAL A 499 23.73 -2.29 24.42
N LEU A 500 24.55 -1.47 23.75
CA LEU A 500 24.75 -0.06 24.08
C LEU A 500 24.25 0.81 22.91
N ASP A 501 23.20 1.55 23.17
CA ASP A 501 22.58 2.49 22.24
C ASP A 501 22.17 3.81 22.92
N SER A 502 22.94 4.22 23.93
CA SER A 502 22.76 5.46 24.67
C SER A 502 24.09 6.19 24.86
N THR A 503 24.09 7.49 24.65
CA THR A 503 25.23 8.38 24.95
C THR A 503 25.19 8.91 26.40
N ASP A 504 24.28 8.45 27.23
CA ASP A 504 24.25 8.82 28.63
C ASP A 504 25.51 8.27 29.36
N PRO A 505 26.34 9.12 30.00
CA PRO A 505 27.57 8.67 30.63
C PRO A 505 27.36 7.62 31.71
N ALA A 506 26.26 7.71 32.48
CA ALA A 506 25.95 6.72 33.52
C ALA A 506 25.62 5.34 32.89
N GLN A 507 24.89 5.34 31.76
CA GLN A 507 24.58 4.14 31.00
C GLN A 507 25.86 3.47 30.47
N VAL A 508 26.77 4.24 29.83
CA VAL A 508 28.04 3.73 29.32
C VAL A 508 28.85 3.07 30.46
N LYS A 509 28.94 3.76 31.59
CA LYS A 509 29.66 3.27 32.78
C LYS A 509 29.00 2.05 33.42
N ALA A 510 27.68 2.00 33.47
CA ALA A 510 26.93 0.85 33.99
C ALA A 510 27.18 -0.41 33.13
N ILE A 511 27.24 -0.27 31.79
CA ILE A 511 27.58 -1.39 30.90
C ILE A 511 29.06 -1.81 31.03
N GLU A 512 29.99 -0.86 31.08
CA GLU A 512 31.41 -1.15 31.28
C GLU A 512 31.64 -2.01 32.55
N LYS A 513 30.92 -1.72 33.65
CA LYS A 513 31.01 -2.48 34.89
C LYS A 513 30.41 -3.90 34.79
N LYS A 514 29.52 -4.17 33.87
CA LYS A 514 28.86 -5.48 33.70
C LYS A 514 29.71 -6.49 32.92
N ILE A 515 30.69 -6.04 32.13
CA ILE A 515 31.48 -6.87 31.24
C ILE A 515 32.90 -7.08 31.71
N ASN A 516 33.51 -8.16 31.24
CA ASN A 516 34.97 -8.33 31.35
C ASN A 516 35.64 -7.97 30.03
N PRO A 517 36.27 -6.79 29.89
CA PRO A 517 36.82 -6.35 28.61
C PRO A 517 37.79 -7.32 27.95
N ALA A 518 38.56 -8.07 28.72
CA ALA A 518 39.51 -9.07 28.20
C ALA A 518 38.81 -10.29 27.57
N LYS A 519 37.56 -10.57 27.98
CA LYS A 519 36.74 -11.68 27.50
C LYS A 519 35.44 -11.22 26.80
N THR A 520 35.40 -10.00 26.34
CA THR A 520 34.25 -9.44 25.61
C THR A 520 34.53 -9.40 24.11
N LEU A 521 33.53 -9.85 23.31
CA LEU A 521 33.47 -9.59 21.89
C LEU A 521 32.68 -8.29 21.64
N PHE A 522 33.35 -7.26 21.17
CA PHE A 522 32.72 -5.99 20.81
C PHE A 522 32.19 -6.06 19.35
N VAL A 523 30.92 -5.77 19.16
CA VAL A 523 30.27 -5.76 17.83
C VAL A 523 29.96 -4.33 17.46
N VAL A 524 30.74 -3.72 16.56
CA VAL A 524 30.47 -2.38 16.04
C VAL A 524 29.48 -2.50 14.89
N SER A 525 28.26 -2.11 15.15
CA SER A 525 27.14 -2.29 14.23
C SER A 525 26.68 -0.92 13.67
N SER A 526 27.03 -0.62 12.40
CA SER A 526 26.71 0.65 11.79
C SER A 526 26.66 0.52 10.27
N LYS A 527 25.46 0.65 9.67
CA LYS A 527 25.24 0.47 8.25
C LYS A 527 26.10 1.42 7.40
N SER A 528 25.97 2.73 7.56
CA SER A 528 26.73 3.73 6.82
C SER A 528 28.17 3.94 7.32
N GLY A 529 28.43 3.53 8.55
CA GLY A 529 29.71 3.82 9.24
C GLY A 529 29.93 5.28 9.63
N THR A 530 28.91 6.15 9.43
CA THR A 530 29.01 7.60 9.71
C THR A 530 28.19 8.04 10.92
N THR A 531 27.39 7.15 11.50
CA THR A 531 26.57 7.43 12.68
C THR A 531 27.48 7.78 13.87
N LEU A 532 27.21 8.89 14.56
CA LEU A 532 28.08 9.44 15.62
C LEU A 532 28.27 8.43 16.77
N GLU A 533 27.19 7.89 17.28
CA GLU A 533 27.16 7.10 18.51
C GLU A 533 27.99 5.80 18.40
N PRO A 534 27.82 4.92 17.41
CA PRO A 534 28.66 3.73 17.27
C PRO A 534 30.14 4.07 17.10
N ASN A 535 30.48 5.22 16.50
CA ASN A 535 31.85 5.67 16.34
C ASN A 535 32.47 6.06 17.70
N ILE A 536 31.79 6.86 18.54
CA ILE A 536 32.30 7.27 19.83
C ILE A 536 32.29 6.10 20.83
N PHE A 537 31.30 5.19 20.76
CA PHE A 537 31.32 3.94 21.55
C PHE A 537 32.56 3.09 21.18
N LYS A 538 32.82 2.93 19.87
CA LYS A 538 34.02 2.22 19.40
C LYS A 538 35.30 2.89 19.92
N GLN A 539 35.43 4.20 19.85
CA GLN A 539 36.60 4.92 20.37
C GLN A 539 36.79 4.59 21.86
N TYR A 540 35.74 4.70 22.65
CA TYR A 540 35.78 4.46 24.08
C TYR A 540 36.16 3.01 24.42
N PHE A 541 35.42 2.04 23.88
CA PHE A 541 35.65 0.64 24.20
C PHE A 541 36.92 0.05 23.57
N PHE A 542 37.42 0.66 22.49
CA PHE A 542 38.72 0.27 21.94
C PHE A 542 39.87 0.63 22.88
N GLU A 543 39.82 1.79 23.54
CA GLU A 543 40.78 2.15 24.58
C GLU A 543 40.62 1.27 25.83
N VAL A 544 39.41 0.92 26.23
CA VAL A 544 39.16 -0.04 27.30
C VAL A 544 39.74 -1.42 26.97
N ALA A 545 39.57 -1.88 25.73
CA ALA A 545 40.16 -3.16 25.28
C ALA A 545 41.70 -3.10 25.22
N LYS A 546 42.28 -1.99 24.69
CA LYS A 546 43.76 -1.80 24.73
C LYS A 546 44.34 -1.91 26.11
N LYS A 547 43.67 -1.33 27.11
CA LYS A 547 44.09 -1.44 28.53
C LYS A 547 44.00 -2.86 29.06
N ALA A 548 43.00 -3.64 28.59
CA ALA A 548 42.74 -4.99 29.11
C ALA A 548 43.62 -6.06 28.46
N VAL A 549 43.92 -5.96 27.14
CA VAL A 549 44.63 -7.03 26.38
C VAL A 549 45.86 -6.52 25.61
N GLY A 550 46.19 -5.24 25.67
CA GLY A 550 47.31 -4.63 24.93
C GLY A 550 46.86 -4.13 23.54
N ALA A 551 47.60 -3.12 23.02
CA ALA A 551 47.28 -2.43 21.78
C ALA A 551 47.21 -3.37 20.56
N ASP A 552 48.12 -4.34 20.46
CA ASP A 552 48.23 -5.26 19.35
C ASP A 552 47.10 -6.29 19.32
N GLN A 553 46.46 -6.57 20.44
CA GLN A 553 45.43 -7.58 20.60
C GLN A 553 43.99 -6.96 20.64
N ALA A 554 43.90 -5.64 20.77
CA ALA A 554 42.61 -4.98 20.92
C ALA A 554 41.69 -5.26 19.75
N GLY A 555 42.18 -5.15 18.50
CA GLY A 555 41.40 -5.41 17.31
C GLY A 555 40.80 -6.82 17.21
N SER A 556 41.51 -7.83 17.79
CA SER A 556 41.04 -9.22 17.82
C SER A 556 39.78 -9.43 18.71
N ARG A 557 39.39 -8.44 19.52
CA ARG A 557 38.16 -8.41 20.32
C ARG A 557 36.99 -7.78 19.63
N PHE A 558 37.20 -7.24 18.42
CA PHE A 558 36.17 -6.50 17.68
C PHE A 558 35.76 -7.20 16.39
N ILE A 559 34.49 -7.11 16.07
CA ILE A 559 33.93 -7.38 14.74
C ILE A 559 33.13 -6.16 14.29
N ALA A 560 32.99 -5.98 12.97
CA ALA A 560 32.14 -4.95 12.41
C ALA A 560 31.01 -5.57 11.61
N ILE A 561 29.80 -4.95 11.66
CA ILE A 561 28.69 -5.20 10.76
C ILE A 561 28.39 -3.90 10.08
N THR A 562 28.63 -3.81 8.77
CA THR A 562 28.55 -2.54 8.03
C THR A 562 28.42 -2.78 6.53
N ASP A 563 27.92 -1.79 5.79
CA ASP A 563 27.81 -1.90 4.32
C ASP A 563 29.19 -1.92 3.67
N PRO A 564 29.36 -2.64 2.55
CA PRO A 564 30.57 -2.65 1.77
C PRO A 564 31.00 -1.23 1.35
N GLY A 565 32.30 -0.92 1.51
CA GLY A 565 32.87 0.38 1.17
C GLY A 565 32.59 1.49 2.18
N SER A 566 31.91 1.21 3.29
CA SER A 566 31.59 2.18 4.33
C SER A 566 32.85 2.72 5.06
N LYS A 567 32.67 3.84 5.79
CA LYS A 567 33.72 4.38 6.66
C LYS A 567 34.10 3.38 7.76
N MET A 568 33.14 2.66 8.33
CA MET A 568 33.38 1.68 9.38
C MET A 568 34.20 0.48 8.87
N GLN A 569 33.99 0.03 7.63
CA GLN A 569 34.81 -1.02 7.04
C GLN A 569 36.29 -0.62 7.05
N LYS A 570 36.60 0.61 6.58
CA LYS A 570 37.98 1.13 6.57
C LYS A 570 38.59 1.21 7.97
N VAL A 571 37.80 1.63 8.98
CA VAL A 571 38.25 1.67 10.37
C VAL A 571 38.51 0.26 10.88
N ALA A 572 37.63 -0.69 10.62
CA ALA A 572 37.78 -2.08 11.05
C ALA A 572 39.02 -2.75 10.41
N GLU A 573 39.30 -2.46 9.16
CA GLU A 573 40.53 -2.94 8.47
C GLU A 573 41.81 -2.34 9.09
N ALA A 574 41.81 -1.01 9.32
CA ALA A 574 42.96 -0.31 9.90
C ALA A 574 43.28 -0.79 11.35
N ASP A 575 42.23 -0.99 12.16
CA ASP A 575 42.34 -1.43 13.54
C ASP A 575 42.40 -2.98 13.70
N ARG A 576 42.49 -3.71 12.58
CA ARG A 576 42.63 -5.16 12.49
C ARG A 576 41.53 -5.92 13.27
N PHE A 577 40.30 -5.56 12.99
CA PHE A 577 39.15 -6.27 13.59
C PHE A 577 39.17 -7.76 13.19
N ARG A 578 38.68 -8.60 14.10
CA ARG A 578 38.63 -10.06 13.96
C ARG A 578 37.87 -10.51 12.70
N ASN A 579 36.72 -9.88 12.43
CA ASN A 579 35.87 -10.12 11.24
C ASN A 579 35.12 -8.84 10.85
N ILE A 580 34.76 -8.76 9.58
CA ILE A 580 33.88 -7.74 9.03
C ILE A 580 32.76 -8.45 8.27
N PHE A 581 31.51 -8.23 8.68
CA PHE A 581 30.32 -8.80 8.06
C PHE A 581 29.63 -7.74 7.21
N ALA A 582 29.38 -8.07 5.94
CA ALA A 582 28.77 -7.15 5.00
C ALA A 582 27.29 -6.96 5.30
N GLY A 583 26.83 -5.71 5.35
CA GLY A 583 25.43 -5.36 5.24
C GLY A 583 24.93 -5.52 3.80
N VAL A 584 23.62 -5.45 3.61
CA VAL A 584 22.99 -5.44 2.28
C VAL A 584 22.57 -4.01 1.95
N PRO A 585 23.19 -3.34 0.96
CA PRO A 585 22.94 -1.92 0.65
C PRO A 585 21.46 -1.61 0.34
N SER A 586 20.74 -2.57 -0.27
CA SER A 586 19.33 -2.43 -0.63
C SER A 586 18.34 -2.69 0.53
N ILE A 587 18.82 -2.76 1.79
CA ILE A 587 17.99 -2.93 2.97
C ILE A 587 18.15 -1.70 3.88
N GLY A 588 17.08 -0.98 4.17
CA GLY A 588 17.08 0.10 5.17
C GLY A 588 17.31 -0.43 6.59
N GLY A 589 17.87 0.39 7.50
CA GLY A 589 18.22 -0.05 8.87
C GLY A 589 17.07 -0.75 9.61
N ARG A 590 15.87 -0.20 9.60
CA ARG A 590 14.69 -0.76 10.29
C ARG A 590 14.14 -2.06 9.69
N TYR A 591 14.50 -2.38 8.42
CA TYR A 591 14.18 -3.62 7.72
C TYR A 591 15.33 -4.63 7.76
N SER A 592 16.40 -4.39 8.54
CA SER A 592 17.60 -5.23 8.54
C SER A 592 17.61 -6.35 9.58
N ALA A 593 16.52 -6.57 10.31
CA ALA A 593 16.43 -7.54 11.39
C ALA A 593 16.85 -8.96 10.98
N LEU A 594 16.45 -9.41 9.82
CA LEU A 594 16.72 -10.75 9.29
C LEU A 594 18.01 -10.81 8.42
N SER A 595 18.79 -9.72 8.37
CA SER A 595 20.10 -9.66 7.73
C SER A 595 21.22 -9.93 8.75
N ASN A 596 22.48 -9.77 8.33
CA ASN A 596 23.65 -9.89 9.23
C ASN A 596 23.55 -8.97 10.47
N PHE A 597 22.80 -7.87 10.42
CA PHE A 597 22.62 -6.96 11.56
C PHE A 597 21.90 -7.62 12.74
N GLY A 598 20.94 -8.52 12.48
CA GLY A 598 20.33 -9.36 13.53
C GLY A 598 20.97 -10.74 13.65
N MET A 599 21.25 -11.40 12.52
CA MET A 599 21.66 -12.82 12.53
C MET A 599 23.07 -13.07 13.06
N VAL A 600 24.03 -12.15 12.82
CA VAL A 600 25.39 -12.30 13.36
C VAL A 600 25.42 -12.18 14.88
N PRO A 601 24.85 -11.15 15.53
CA PRO A 601 24.75 -11.11 16.99
C PRO A 601 23.93 -12.25 17.57
N GLY A 602 22.83 -12.67 16.91
CA GLY A 602 22.03 -13.82 17.31
C GLY A 602 22.83 -15.12 17.31
N GLY A 603 23.57 -15.42 16.25
CA GLY A 603 24.45 -16.57 16.17
C GLY A 603 25.57 -16.54 17.22
N ALA A 604 26.20 -15.37 17.43
CA ALA A 604 27.27 -15.20 18.40
C ALA A 604 26.82 -15.46 19.87
N MET A 605 25.55 -15.12 20.22
CA MET A 605 24.97 -15.40 21.54
C MET A 605 24.41 -16.83 21.67
N GLY A 606 24.51 -17.66 20.58
CA GLY A 606 24.09 -19.05 20.59
C GLY A 606 22.62 -19.29 20.21
N LEU A 607 21.95 -18.37 19.51
CA LEU A 607 20.68 -18.64 18.87
C LEU A 607 20.90 -19.63 17.73
N ASP A 608 20.10 -20.70 17.65
CA ASP A 608 20.10 -21.56 16.49
C ASP A 608 19.49 -20.81 15.28
N THR A 609 20.37 -20.15 14.53
CA THR A 609 19.98 -19.35 13.37
C THR A 609 19.42 -20.20 12.24
N SER A 610 19.77 -21.49 12.15
CA SER A 610 19.22 -22.41 11.14
C SER A 610 17.74 -22.67 11.42
N GLU A 611 17.39 -23.02 12.66
CA GLU A 611 16.00 -23.25 13.06
C GLU A 611 15.19 -21.94 13.00
N PHE A 612 15.75 -20.83 13.48
CA PHE A 612 15.10 -19.52 13.45
C PHE A 612 14.74 -19.09 12.03
N LEU A 613 15.69 -19.16 11.08
CA LEU A 613 15.47 -18.80 9.70
C LEU A 613 14.55 -19.79 8.96
N SER A 614 14.63 -21.10 9.28
CA SER A 614 13.72 -22.09 8.70
C SER A 614 12.26 -21.82 9.07
N ARG A 615 11.98 -21.47 10.33
CA ARG A 615 10.63 -21.06 10.77
C ARG A 615 10.20 -19.72 10.17
N THR A 616 11.13 -18.78 10.07
CA THR A 616 10.88 -17.50 9.39
C THR A 616 10.46 -17.70 7.94
N HIS A 617 11.11 -18.63 7.22
CA HIS A 617 10.82 -18.92 5.82
C HIS A 617 9.39 -19.42 5.58
N GLU A 618 8.73 -20.03 6.57
CA GLU A 618 7.32 -20.37 6.45
C GLU A 618 6.45 -19.08 6.31
N MET A 619 6.79 -18.01 7.02
CA MET A 619 6.11 -16.72 6.85
C MET A 619 6.44 -16.08 5.49
N VAL A 620 7.68 -16.19 5.01
CA VAL A 620 8.05 -15.76 3.66
C VAL A 620 7.16 -16.43 2.62
N LYS A 621 6.99 -17.76 2.70
CA LYS A 621 6.11 -18.53 1.80
C LYS A 621 4.65 -18.06 1.89
N ALA A 622 4.13 -17.80 3.10
CA ALA A 622 2.76 -17.33 3.32
C ALA A 622 2.52 -15.92 2.73
N CYS A 623 3.58 -15.12 2.62
CA CYS A 623 3.50 -13.75 2.08
C CYS A 623 3.84 -13.66 0.58
N ARG A 624 4.16 -14.77 -0.10
CA ARG A 624 4.43 -14.79 -1.54
C ARG A 624 3.15 -14.57 -2.37
N PRO A 625 3.27 -14.13 -3.63
CA PRO A 625 2.13 -13.82 -4.52
C PRO A 625 1.12 -14.96 -4.72
N ILE A 626 1.59 -16.22 -4.69
CA ILE A 626 0.72 -17.38 -4.87
C ILE A 626 -0.33 -17.56 -3.74
N ALA A 627 -0.10 -16.95 -2.57
CA ALA A 627 -1.08 -16.98 -1.49
C ALA A 627 -2.24 -16.02 -1.81
N PRO A 628 -3.52 -16.44 -1.67
CA PRO A 628 -4.63 -15.52 -1.77
C PRO A 628 -4.43 -14.32 -0.83
N VAL A 629 -4.83 -13.14 -1.29
CA VAL A 629 -4.57 -11.89 -0.54
C VAL A 629 -5.17 -11.94 0.86
N GLU A 630 -6.37 -12.54 1.00
CA GLU A 630 -7.10 -12.68 2.26
C GLU A 630 -6.46 -13.68 3.23
N GLU A 631 -5.60 -14.56 2.73
CA GLU A 631 -4.84 -15.54 3.52
C GLU A 631 -3.40 -15.11 3.77
N ASN A 632 -2.94 -14.03 3.15
CA ASN A 632 -1.59 -13.50 3.30
C ASN A 632 -1.47 -12.68 4.59
N PRO A 633 -0.79 -13.20 5.63
CA PRO A 633 -0.85 -12.60 6.97
C PRO A 633 -0.23 -11.21 7.04
N GLY A 634 0.85 -10.95 6.28
CA GLY A 634 1.48 -9.63 6.22
C GLY A 634 0.61 -8.60 5.49
N VAL A 635 -0.01 -9.00 4.38
CA VAL A 635 -0.89 -8.11 3.59
C VAL A 635 -2.15 -7.76 4.37
N VAL A 636 -2.80 -8.76 4.99
CA VAL A 636 -4.01 -8.53 5.82
C VAL A 636 -3.71 -7.59 6.98
N LEU A 637 -2.60 -7.81 7.69
CA LEU A 637 -2.18 -6.93 8.78
C LEU A 637 -1.93 -5.50 8.28
N GLY A 638 -1.19 -5.35 7.19
CA GLY A 638 -0.89 -4.04 6.59
C GLY A 638 -2.13 -3.32 6.07
N ALA A 639 -3.09 -4.06 5.49
CA ALA A 639 -4.38 -3.51 5.06
C ALA A 639 -5.19 -2.98 6.25
N ILE A 640 -5.22 -3.70 7.38
CA ILE A 640 -5.87 -3.22 8.60
C ILE A 640 -5.22 -1.93 9.09
N LEU A 641 -3.88 -1.91 9.23
CA LEU A 641 -3.15 -0.76 9.76
C LEU A 641 -3.26 0.48 8.87
N GLY A 642 -3.04 0.32 7.56
CA GLY A 642 -3.12 1.41 6.59
C GLY A 642 -4.52 2.00 6.49
N THR A 643 -5.55 1.13 6.47
CA THR A 643 -6.96 1.56 6.43
C THR A 643 -7.38 2.24 7.72
N ALA A 644 -7.00 1.68 8.87
CA ALA A 644 -7.29 2.26 10.18
C ALA A 644 -6.67 3.67 10.32
N SER A 645 -5.42 3.83 9.92
CA SER A 645 -4.75 5.14 9.92
C SER A 645 -5.49 6.17 9.06
N ARG A 646 -5.93 5.79 7.86
CA ARG A 646 -6.74 6.68 6.99
C ARG A 646 -8.12 7.00 7.57
N ALA A 647 -8.66 6.11 8.40
CA ALA A 647 -9.93 6.29 9.09
C ALA A 647 -9.80 7.06 10.43
N GLY A 648 -8.63 7.64 10.74
CA GLY A 648 -8.37 8.37 11.98
C GLY A 648 -8.06 7.49 13.20
N ARG A 649 -7.80 6.18 12.98
CA ARG A 649 -7.29 5.25 13.98
C ARG A 649 -5.79 5.03 13.77
N ASP A 650 -5.02 6.05 14.07
CA ASP A 650 -3.60 6.16 13.75
C ASP A 650 -2.65 5.82 14.91
N LYS A 651 -3.17 5.27 16.03
CA LYS A 651 -2.37 4.81 17.16
C LYS A 651 -2.49 3.30 17.32
N ILE A 652 -1.38 2.58 17.16
CA ILE A 652 -1.33 1.13 17.42
C ILE A 652 -0.73 0.86 18.80
N THR A 653 -1.46 0.12 19.63
CA THR A 653 -0.98 -0.30 20.95
C THR A 653 -0.57 -1.78 20.91
N PHE A 654 0.69 -2.04 21.22
CA PHE A 654 1.21 -3.40 21.33
C PHE A 654 0.92 -3.96 22.71
N VAL A 655 0.32 -5.13 22.71
CA VAL A 655 0.18 -6.00 23.87
C VAL A 655 0.91 -7.28 23.55
N ALA A 656 1.87 -7.69 24.34
CA ALA A 656 2.61 -8.92 24.11
C ALA A 656 2.81 -9.67 25.41
N SER A 657 2.78 -11.01 25.35
CA SER A 657 3.10 -11.85 26.49
C SER A 657 4.48 -11.50 27.03
N PRO A 658 4.71 -11.52 28.35
CA PRO A 658 5.97 -11.05 28.97
C PRO A 658 7.23 -11.64 28.35
N GLY A 659 7.19 -12.91 27.92
CA GLY A 659 8.34 -13.61 27.32
C GLY A 659 8.76 -13.11 25.93
N ILE A 660 7.96 -12.27 25.27
CA ILE A 660 8.21 -11.71 23.93
C ILE A 660 7.90 -10.20 23.85
N SER A 661 7.64 -9.55 24.96
CA SER A 661 7.22 -8.14 25.02
C SER A 661 8.27 -7.18 24.45
N ASN A 662 9.54 -7.58 24.42
CA ASN A 662 10.64 -6.75 23.91
C ASN A 662 10.57 -6.53 22.39
N LEU A 663 9.82 -7.34 21.65
CA LEU A 663 9.59 -7.13 20.21
C LEU A 663 9.00 -5.74 19.92
N GLY A 664 8.22 -5.18 20.86
CA GLY A 664 7.60 -3.87 20.74
C GLY A 664 8.60 -2.74 20.45
N ALA A 665 9.79 -2.78 21.01
CA ALA A 665 10.82 -1.76 20.77
C ALA A 665 11.29 -1.72 19.28
N TRP A 666 11.39 -2.88 18.63
CA TRP A 666 11.69 -2.94 17.20
C TRP A 666 10.47 -2.53 16.36
N LEU A 667 9.26 -2.94 16.74
CA LEU A 667 8.02 -2.55 16.09
C LEU A 667 7.80 -1.03 16.12
N GLU A 668 8.15 -0.37 17.21
CA GLU A 668 8.13 1.09 17.30
C GLU A 668 8.99 1.73 16.21
N GLN A 669 10.22 1.26 16.02
CA GLN A 669 11.07 1.78 14.96
C GLN A 669 10.47 1.48 13.59
N LEU A 670 10.15 0.23 13.31
CA LEU A 670 9.66 -0.20 12.00
C LEU A 670 8.47 0.68 11.56
N ILE A 671 7.48 0.84 12.41
CA ILE A 671 6.24 1.53 12.06
C ILE A 671 6.41 3.04 12.06
N ALA A 672 6.98 3.62 13.12
CA ALA A 672 7.11 5.07 13.24
C ALA A 672 8.00 5.67 12.16
N GLU A 673 9.17 5.07 11.93
CA GLU A 673 10.13 5.57 10.96
C GLU A 673 9.67 5.34 9.51
N SER A 674 8.92 4.26 9.26
CA SER A 674 8.36 4.00 7.92
C SER A 674 7.15 4.84 7.59
N THR A 675 6.26 5.12 8.55
CA THR A 675 4.96 5.73 8.26
C THR A 675 4.87 7.21 8.60
N GLY A 676 5.65 7.71 9.57
CA GLY A 676 5.55 9.05 10.10
C GLY A 676 6.13 10.14 9.20
N LYS A 677 5.43 10.50 8.10
CA LYS A 677 5.92 11.44 7.07
C LYS A 677 4.80 12.27 6.48
N GLN A 678 5.12 13.48 6.02
CA GLN A 678 4.19 14.34 5.30
C GLN A 678 2.89 14.63 6.07
N GLY A 679 2.97 14.71 7.40
CA GLY A 679 1.80 14.90 8.27
C GLY A 679 0.91 13.67 8.42
N LYS A 680 1.34 12.52 7.95
CA LYS A 680 0.65 11.22 8.03
C LYS A 680 1.47 10.25 8.89
N GLY A 681 0.87 9.12 9.26
CA GLY A 681 1.59 8.03 9.89
C GLY A 681 0.79 7.28 10.93
N ILE A 682 1.43 6.25 11.48
CA ILE A 682 0.91 5.44 12.56
C ILE A 682 1.83 5.66 13.76
N ILE A 683 1.27 6.02 14.90
CA ILE A 683 2.00 6.21 16.16
C ILE A 683 1.98 4.90 16.95
N PRO A 684 3.11 4.21 17.06
CA PRO A 684 3.21 3.00 17.87
C PRO A 684 3.24 3.35 19.37
N VAL A 685 2.58 2.53 20.16
CA VAL A 685 2.50 2.63 21.61
C VAL A 685 2.96 1.30 22.19
N ASP A 686 4.21 1.26 22.67
CA ASP A 686 4.80 0.08 23.28
C ASP A 686 4.80 0.18 24.81
N ARG A 687 4.77 -0.96 25.48
CA ARG A 687 4.85 -1.10 26.95
C ARG A 687 3.88 -0.20 27.74
N GLU A 688 2.75 0.17 27.14
CA GLU A 688 1.65 0.82 27.84
C GLU A 688 0.82 -0.27 28.57
N SER A 689 0.91 -0.34 29.88
CA SER A 689 0.11 -1.31 30.67
C SER A 689 -1.37 -1.13 30.41
N LEU A 690 -2.08 -2.22 30.11
CA LEU A 690 -3.51 -2.15 29.80
C LEU A 690 -4.34 -1.61 30.96
N GLY A 691 -5.09 -0.53 30.66
CA GLY A 691 -6.12 0.04 31.53
C GLY A 691 -7.51 -0.53 31.25
N ALA A 692 -8.52 0.00 31.94
CA ALA A 692 -9.91 -0.27 31.61
C ALA A 692 -10.28 0.28 30.22
N PRO A 693 -11.24 -0.31 29.49
CA PRO A 693 -11.57 0.09 28.12
C PRO A 693 -11.96 1.56 27.96
N ASP A 694 -12.50 2.19 29.00
CA ASP A 694 -12.96 3.60 28.95
C ASP A 694 -11.83 4.65 29.01
N VAL A 695 -10.57 4.23 29.24
CA VAL A 695 -9.41 5.14 29.17
C VAL A 695 -8.86 5.29 27.75
N TYR A 696 -9.40 4.54 26.78
CA TYR A 696 -8.92 4.55 25.39
C TYR A 696 -9.87 5.34 24.46
N GLY A 697 -9.28 6.20 23.64
CA GLY A 697 -9.98 6.92 22.57
C GLY A 697 -10.40 6.03 21.39
N LYS A 698 -11.15 6.62 20.45
CA LYS A 698 -11.56 5.92 19.22
C LYS A 698 -10.47 5.85 18.16
N ASP A 699 -9.29 6.39 18.43
CA ASP A 699 -8.13 6.50 17.55
C ASP A 699 -7.15 5.33 17.68
N ARG A 700 -7.51 4.30 18.48
CA ARG A 700 -6.66 3.13 18.76
C ARG A 700 -6.96 1.93 17.86
N VAL A 701 -5.91 1.14 17.63
CA VAL A 701 -5.93 -0.26 17.20
C VAL A 701 -5.05 -1.04 18.19
N PHE A 702 -5.47 -2.22 18.62
CA PHE A 702 -4.70 -3.07 19.53
C PHE A 702 -4.17 -4.29 18.79
N ALA A 703 -2.85 -4.55 18.90
CA ALA A 703 -2.21 -5.76 18.40
C ALA A 703 -1.74 -6.61 19.59
N TYR A 704 -2.33 -7.77 19.76
CA TYR A 704 -1.99 -8.72 20.83
C TYR A 704 -1.17 -9.89 20.30
N LEU A 705 0.11 -9.94 20.66
CA LEU A 705 1.02 -11.04 20.38
C LEU A 705 1.05 -11.98 21.59
N ARG A 706 0.34 -13.10 21.50
CA ARG A 706 0.18 -14.06 22.58
C ARG A 706 1.17 -15.21 22.41
N LEU A 707 2.07 -15.41 23.37
CA LEU A 707 2.98 -16.55 23.39
C LEU A 707 2.25 -17.77 23.96
N GLU A 708 2.02 -18.79 23.13
CA GLU A 708 1.23 -19.98 23.51
C GLU A 708 1.91 -20.86 24.57
N THR A 709 3.26 -20.85 24.63
CA THR A 709 4.04 -21.58 25.65
C THR A 709 4.07 -20.89 27.01
N ALA A 710 3.71 -19.58 27.07
CA ALA A 710 3.69 -18.81 28.32
C ALA A 710 2.63 -17.70 28.23
N PRO A 711 1.33 -18.04 28.17
CA PRO A 711 0.25 -17.06 28.08
C PRO A 711 0.10 -16.28 29.40
N ASP A 712 -0.43 -15.05 29.29
CA ASP A 712 -0.78 -14.21 30.43
C ASP A 712 -2.30 -14.06 30.51
N ALA A 713 -2.92 -14.70 31.52
CA ALA A 713 -4.38 -14.71 31.67
C ALA A 713 -4.98 -13.33 32.01
N ASP A 714 -4.22 -12.45 32.67
CA ASP A 714 -4.66 -11.07 32.94
C ASP A 714 -4.67 -10.25 31.65
N GLN A 715 -3.64 -10.40 30.80
CA GLN A 715 -3.63 -9.78 29.46
C GLN A 715 -4.78 -10.32 28.59
N ASP A 716 -5.00 -11.66 28.56
CA ASP A 716 -6.10 -12.28 27.84
C ASP A 716 -7.44 -11.62 28.21
N ALA A 717 -7.75 -11.52 29.51
CA ALA A 717 -8.98 -10.95 30.02
C ALA A 717 -9.14 -9.45 29.67
N LYS A 718 -8.06 -8.68 29.76
CA LYS A 718 -8.07 -7.25 29.42
C LYS A 718 -8.27 -7.01 27.92
N VAL A 719 -7.64 -7.81 27.07
CA VAL A 719 -7.80 -7.74 25.62
C VAL A 719 -9.23 -8.15 25.21
N ASP A 720 -9.81 -9.17 25.85
CA ASP A 720 -11.21 -9.55 25.67
C ASP A 720 -12.16 -8.41 26.06
N ALA A 721 -11.85 -7.68 27.12
CA ALA A 721 -12.65 -6.52 27.53
C ALA A 721 -12.59 -5.36 26.52
N LEU A 722 -11.43 -5.10 25.90
CA LEU A 722 -11.28 -4.13 24.83
C LEU A 722 -12.11 -4.50 23.60
N GLU A 723 -12.06 -5.76 23.19
CA GLU A 723 -12.84 -6.28 22.06
C GLU A 723 -14.35 -6.15 22.32
N LYS A 724 -14.83 -6.54 23.52
CA LYS A 724 -16.24 -6.37 23.94
C LYS A 724 -16.67 -4.90 23.98
N ALA A 725 -15.75 -3.99 24.26
CA ALA A 725 -15.99 -2.54 24.22
C ALA A 725 -15.98 -1.93 22.81
N GLY A 726 -15.78 -2.75 21.76
CA GLY A 726 -15.79 -2.33 20.37
C GLY A 726 -14.48 -1.72 19.88
N GLN A 727 -13.37 -1.91 20.60
CA GLN A 727 -12.05 -1.52 20.09
C GLN A 727 -11.58 -2.53 19.01
N PRO A 728 -10.92 -2.07 17.95
CA PRO A 728 -10.31 -2.97 16.96
C PRO A 728 -9.15 -3.74 17.59
N VAL A 729 -9.22 -5.06 17.55
CA VAL A 729 -8.23 -5.96 18.12
C VAL A 729 -7.73 -6.93 17.05
N ILE A 730 -6.41 -7.03 16.92
CA ILE A 730 -5.69 -8.01 16.11
C ILE A 730 -5.01 -8.98 17.09
N ARG A 731 -5.20 -10.28 16.89
CA ARG A 731 -4.58 -11.33 17.72
C ARG A 731 -3.64 -12.17 16.87
N ILE A 732 -2.41 -12.33 17.32
CA ILE A 732 -1.38 -13.16 16.72
C ILE A 732 -0.93 -14.19 17.78
N LYS A 733 -1.09 -15.48 17.47
CA LYS A 733 -0.72 -16.58 18.37
C LYS A 733 0.69 -17.05 18.02
N VAL A 734 1.68 -16.59 18.76
CA VAL A 734 3.08 -17.00 18.61
C VAL A 734 3.26 -18.34 19.35
N ALA A 735 3.48 -19.42 18.60
CA ALA A 735 3.54 -20.75 19.20
C ALA A 735 4.76 -20.94 20.10
N ASP A 736 5.93 -20.42 19.69
CA ASP A 736 7.21 -20.50 20.39
C ASP A 736 8.04 -19.23 20.15
N LYS A 737 9.03 -18.98 21.01
CA LYS A 737 9.94 -17.83 20.86
C LYS A 737 10.70 -17.81 19.52
N TYR A 738 11.04 -18.99 18.97
CA TYR A 738 11.70 -19.09 17.64
C TYR A 738 10.80 -18.61 16.51
N ASP A 739 9.49 -18.58 16.70
CA ASP A 739 8.55 -18.02 15.71
C ASP A 739 8.56 -16.48 15.67
N LEU A 740 9.33 -15.81 16.54
CA LEU A 740 9.56 -14.37 16.40
C LEU A 740 10.18 -13.98 15.05
N GLY A 741 10.92 -14.89 14.40
CA GLY A 741 11.39 -14.71 13.04
C GLY A 741 10.24 -14.47 12.03
N GLN A 742 9.14 -15.20 12.22
CA GLN A 742 7.92 -15.00 11.44
C GLN A 742 7.35 -13.60 11.65
N GLU A 743 7.37 -13.10 12.89
CA GLU A 743 6.84 -11.78 13.20
C GLU A 743 7.71 -10.65 12.64
N PHE A 744 9.03 -10.78 12.63
CA PHE A 744 9.88 -9.81 11.92
C PHE A 744 9.44 -9.66 10.46
N PHE A 745 9.30 -10.75 9.73
CA PHE A 745 8.92 -10.69 8.32
C PHE A 745 7.47 -10.25 8.10
N ARG A 746 6.51 -10.76 8.91
CA ARG A 746 5.09 -10.37 8.85
C ARG A 746 4.93 -8.86 8.97
N TRP A 747 5.58 -8.25 9.97
CA TRP A 747 5.46 -6.82 10.24
C TRP A 747 6.23 -5.96 9.23
N GLU A 748 7.30 -6.46 8.63
CA GLU A 748 7.97 -5.80 7.49
C GLU A 748 7.03 -5.70 6.29
N ILE A 749 6.40 -6.80 5.87
CA ILE A 749 5.36 -6.81 4.82
C ILE A 749 4.20 -5.87 5.21
N ALA A 750 3.67 -6.00 6.43
CA ALA A 750 2.53 -5.21 6.89
C ALA A 750 2.83 -3.70 6.87
N THR A 751 4.02 -3.30 7.27
CA THR A 751 4.43 -1.89 7.25
C THR A 751 4.59 -1.36 5.84
N ALA A 752 5.16 -2.14 4.91
CA ALA A 752 5.26 -1.79 3.51
C ALA A 752 3.87 -1.62 2.85
N VAL A 753 2.94 -2.56 3.13
CA VAL A 753 1.54 -2.51 2.67
C VAL A 753 0.79 -1.31 3.26
N ALA A 754 0.93 -1.06 4.56
CA ALA A 754 0.32 0.10 5.22
C ALA A 754 0.84 1.41 4.60
N GLY A 755 2.15 1.52 4.33
CA GLY A 755 2.76 2.66 3.66
C GLY A 755 2.19 2.92 2.26
N SER A 756 1.94 1.86 1.49
CA SER A 756 1.28 1.92 0.18
C SER A 756 -0.15 2.48 0.31
N ILE A 757 -0.94 1.96 1.25
CA ILE A 757 -2.33 2.40 1.47
C ILE A 757 -2.40 3.85 1.98
N ILE A 758 -1.47 4.26 2.85
CA ILE A 758 -1.36 5.65 3.36
C ILE A 758 -0.87 6.59 2.24
N GLY A 759 -0.15 6.07 1.25
CA GLY A 759 0.42 6.82 0.13
C GLY A 759 1.65 7.62 0.55
N ILE A 760 2.66 6.92 1.08
CA ILE A 760 3.95 7.47 1.51
C ILE A 760 5.10 6.54 1.12
N ASN A 761 6.32 7.08 0.96
CA ASN A 761 7.52 6.24 0.85
C ASN A 761 7.84 5.61 2.21
N ALA A 762 7.68 4.28 2.33
CA ALA A 762 7.86 3.54 3.59
C ALA A 762 9.34 3.31 3.96
N PHE A 763 10.29 3.67 3.11
CA PHE A 763 11.69 3.24 3.22
C PHE A 763 12.69 4.38 3.48
N ASN A 764 12.32 5.64 3.25
CA ASN A 764 13.15 6.81 3.57
C ASN A 764 12.86 7.37 4.97
N GLN A 765 13.68 8.32 5.46
CA GLN A 765 13.54 8.98 6.78
C GLN A 765 14.04 10.45 6.75
N PRO A 766 13.34 11.35 6.04
CA PRO A 766 13.83 12.69 5.78
C PRO A 766 13.92 13.59 7.03
N ASP A 767 13.09 13.37 8.05
CA ASP A 767 13.00 14.28 9.20
C ASP A 767 14.02 13.97 10.32
N VAL A 768 14.60 12.77 10.34
CA VAL A 768 15.66 12.40 11.30
C VAL A 768 16.97 13.13 11.00
N GLU A 769 17.28 13.39 9.74
CA GLU A 769 18.54 14.04 9.34
C GLU A 769 18.65 15.47 9.88
N ALA A 770 17.52 16.20 9.99
CA ALA A 770 17.49 17.54 10.55
C ALA A 770 18.09 17.60 11.97
N SER A 771 17.71 16.67 12.86
CA SER A 771 18.25 16.63 14.24
C SER A 771 19.74 16.29 14.29
N LYS A 772 20.24 15.43 13.37
CA LYS A 772 21.66 15.12 13.27
C LYS A 772 22.50 16.33 12.85
N ILE A 773 21.97 17.14 11.93
CA ILE A 773 22.65 18.39 11.51
C ILE A 773 22.80 19.32 12.70
N VAL A 774 21.70 19.62 13.42
CA VAL A 774 21.74 20.51 14.60
C VAL A 774 22.67 19.96 15.69
N THR A 775 22.62 18.67 15.96
CA THR A 775 23.53 18.01 16.93
C THR A 775 24.99 18.21 16.55
N ARG A 776 25.34 18.02 15.27
CA ARG A 776 26.71 18.23 14.78
C ARG A 776 27.14 19.69 14.89
N ASP A 777 26.26 20.64 14.60
CA ASP A 777 26.56 22.07 14.73
C ASP A 777 26.81 22.46 16.19
N LEU A 778 26.01 21.93 17.14
CA LEU A 778 26.20 22.13 18.58
C LEU A 778 27.51 21.52 19.10
N THR A 779 27.85 20.30 18.69
CA THR A 779 29.13 19.68 19.09
C THR A 779 30.31 20.41 18.47
N THR A 780 30.23 20.87 17.23
CA THR A 780 31.25 21.70 16.58
C THR A 780 31.42 23.05 17.27
N ALA A 781 30.31 23.68 17.71
CA ALA A 781 30.38 24.92 18.48
C ALA A 781 31.07 24.69 19.81
N TYR A 782 30.74 23.60 20.51
CA TYR A 782 31.41 23.23 21.75
C TYR A 782 32.93 23.02 21.58
N GLU A 783 33.38 22.35 20.52
CA GLU A 783 34.83 22.15 20.24
C GLU A 783 35.58 23.48 20.04
N LYS A 784 34.91 24.51 19.55
CA LYS A 784 35.50 25.86 19.32
C LYS A 784 35.49 26.73 20.57
N THR A 785 34.45 26.65 21.40
CA THR A 785 34.20 27.60 22.50
C THR A 785 34.37 27.00 23.90
N GLY A 786 34.41 25.67 24.02
CA GLY A 786 34.43 24.94 25.28
C GLY A 786 33.09 24.92 26.03
N SER A 787 32.01 25.40 25.42
CA SER A 787 30.67 25.39 26.02
C SER A 787 29.57 25.30 24.97
N LEU A 788 28.43 24.65 25.32
CA LEU A 788 27.23 24.76 24.53
C LEU A 788 26.59 26.16 24.61
N PRO A 789 25.88 26.64 23.61
CA PRO A 789 25.17 27.93 23.67
C PRO A 789 24.30 28.03 24.91
N THR A 790 24.30 29.19 25.55
CA THR A 790 23.51 29.44 26.77
C THR A 790 22.01 29.51 26.43
N GLU A 791 21.18 28.81 27.21
CA GLU A 791 19.73 28.88 27.13
C GLU A 791 19.14 29.54 28.39
N LYS A 792 18.04 30.25 28.22
CA LYS A 792 17.33 30.91 29.34
C LYS A 792 16.08 30.08 29.67
N PRO A 793 15.89 29.62 30.91
CA PRO A 793 14.68 28.93 31.30
C PRO A 793 13.47 29.89 31.32
N VAL A 794 12.29 29.36 30.96
CA VAL A 794 11.01 30.09 31.04
C VAL A 794 10.42 30.06 32.46
N LEU A 795 10.84 29.09 33.28
CA LEU A 795 10.53 28.94 34.69
C LEU A 795 11.67 28.18 35.40
N GLU A 796 11.94 28.57 36.63
CA GLU A 796 12.73 27.79 37.58
C GLU A 796 11.95 27.67 38.89
N ASP A 797 11.63 26.42 39.30
CA ASP A 797 10.85 26.14 40.51
C ASP A 797 11.27 24.79 41.08
N LYS A 798 11.48 24.71 42.39
CA LYS A 798 11.86 23.48 43.13
C LYS A 798 13.10 22.75 42.55
N GLY A 799 14.09 23.50 42.05
CA GLY A 799 15.29 22.95 41.46
C GLY A 799 15.11 22.41 40.02
N ILE A 800 13.90 22.51 39.45
CA ILE A 800 13.60 22.14 38.08
C ILE A 800 13.57 23.37 37.20
N LYS A 801 14.14 23.27 35.98
CA LYS A 801 14.10 24.36 34.99
C LYS A 801 13.27 23.93 33.78
N LEU A 802 12.42 24.81 33.30
CA LEU A 802 11.62 24.62 32.11
C LEU A 802 12.19 25.40 30.92
N PHE A 803 12.26 24.76 29.74
CA PHE A 803 12.68 25.38 28.50
C PHE A 803 11.68 25.09 27.40
N THR A 804 11.44 26.08 26.53
CA THR A 804 10.66 25.89 25.32
C THR A 804 10.93 27.06 24.36
N ASP A 805 10.44 26.98 23.13
CA ASP A 805 10.49 28.06 22.17
C ASP A 805 9.50 29.20 22.53
N GLN A 806 9.66 30.37 21.92
CA GLN A 806 8.88 31.56 22.26
C GLN A 806 7.36 31.34 22.05
N ILE A 807 6.94 30.64 20.99
CA ILE A 807 5.52 30.39 20.70
C ILE A 807 4.89 29.56 21.81
N ASN A 808 5.57 28.50 22.21
CA ASN A 808 5.13 27.60 23.28
C ASN A 808 5.21 28.33 24.63
N ALA A 809 6.24 29.18 24.89
CA ALA A 809 6.40 29.95 26.13
C ALA A 809 5.21 30.93 26.34
N ASP A 810 4.86 31.68 25.31
CA ASP A 810 3.73 32.61 25.36
C ASP A 810 2.40 31.91 25.61
N ALA A 811 2.18 30.79 24.93
CA ALA A 811 0.98 29.98 25.09
C ALA A 811 0.88 29.40 26.51
N LEU A 812 1.98 28.86 27.05
CA LEU A 812 2.02 28.31 28.41
C LEU A 812 1.86 29.38 29.48
N ALA A 813 2.56 30.52 29.38
CA ALA A 813 2.43 31.61 30.29
C ALA A 813 1.00 32.17 30.35
N LYS A 814 0.35 32.32 29.17
CA LYS A 814 -1.05 32.74 29.08
C LYS A 814 -2.00 31.74 29.75
N ALA A 815 -1.81 30.45 29.50
CA ALA A 815 -2.67 29.39 30.06
C ALA A 815 -2.44 29.18 31.57
N ALA A 816 -1.21 29.33 32.07
CA ALA A 816 -0.90 29.25 33.49
C ALA A 816 -1.42 30.45 34.29
N GLY A 817 -1.56 31.63 33.65
CA GLY A 817 -2.06 32.81 34.29
C GLY A 817 -1.22 33.24 35.49
N ASN A 818 -1.83 33.29 36.68
CA ASN A 818 -1.17 33.65 37.95
C ASN A 818 -0.45 32.45 38.61
N ASP A 819 -0.68 31.22 38.17
CA ASP A 819 -0.03 30.00 38.71
C ASP A 819 1.34 29.77 38.05
N LYS A 820 2.32 30.56 38.48
CA LYS A 820 3.72 30.48 37.99
C LYS A 820 4.54 29.44 38.74
N THR A 821 3.93 28.28 39.01
CA THR A 821 4.61 27.10 39.59
C THR A 821 4.87 26.04 38.54
N LEU A 822 5.75 25.08 38.87
CA LEU A 822 5.98 23.88 38.00
C LEU A 822 4.66 23.16 37.67
N ALA A 823 3.78 22.98 38.67
CA ALA A 823 2.48 22.35 38.48
C ALA A 823 1.55 23.17 37.57
N GLY A 824 1.57 24.52 37.70
CA GLY A 824 0.78 25.42 36.84
C GLY A 824 1.20 25.34 35.37
N TYR A 825 2.51 25.35 35.09
CA TYR A 825 3.01 25.20 33.69
C TYR A 825 2.77 23.81 33.14
N LEU A 826 2.93 22.74 33.94
CA LEU A 826 2.59 21.41 33.51
C LEU A 826 1.09 21.25 33.24
N ARG A 827 0.23 21.84 34.08
CA ARG A 827 -1.23 21.86 33.84
C ARG A 827 -1.55 22.57 32.51
N ALA A 828 -0.94 23.72 32.27
CA ALA A 828 -1.08 24.45 31.03
C ALA A 828 -0.64 23.62 29.83
N HIS A 829 0.49 22.89 29.96
CA HIS A 829 0.98 22.03 28.88
C HIS A 829 0.06 20.83 28.61
N LEU A 830 -0.35 20.11 29.68
CA LEU A 830 -1.23 18.93 29.57
C LEU A 830 -2.66 19.29 29.13
N ASN A 831 -3.14 20.51 29.38
CA ASN A 831 -4.43 20.99 28.89
C ASN A 831 -4.43 21.30 27.38
N ARG A 832 -3.29 21.27 26.72
CA ARG A 832 -3.18 21.35 25.25
C ARG A 832 -3.47 20.01 24.55
N ILE A 833 -3.61 18.92 25.32
CA ILE A 833 -3.97 17.61 24.81
C ILE A 833 -5.47 17.60 24.49
N GLY A 834 -5.81 17.38 23.24
CA GLY A 834 -7.18 17.24 22.71
C GLY A 834 -7.50 15.83 22.27
N ALA A 835 -8.72 15.60 21.79
CA ALA A 835 -9.13 14.33 21.22
C ALA A 835 -8.30 13.99 19.97
N GLY A 836 -7.82 12.74 19.87
CA GLY A 836 -6.97 12.27 18.78
C GLY A 836 -5.49 12.67 18.92
N ASP A 837 -5.11 13.40 19.99
CA ASP A 837 -3.72 13.64 20.31
C ASP A 837 -3.06 12.44 20.99
N TYR A 838 -1.72 12.47 21.10
CA TYR A 838 -0.95 11.59 21.97
C TYR A 838 0.02 12.40 22.82
N PHE A 839 0.40 11.83 23.97
CA PHE A 839 1.39 12.41 24.85
C PHE A 839 2.68 11.57 24.82
N ALA A 840 3.83 12.21 24.64
CA ALA A 840 5.12 11.51 24.60
C ALA A 840 6.09 12.06 25.65
N VAL A 841 6.67 11.14 26.46
CA VAL A 841 7.76 11.41 27.41
C VAL A 841 9.06 11.00 26.75
N LEU A 842 10.01 11.93 26.65
CA LEU A 842 11.29 11.77 25.95
C LEU A 842 12.44 11.97 26.94
N GLY A 843 12.96 10.87 27.52
CA GLY A 843 13.93 10.94 28.61
C GLY A 843 15.39 10.88 28.14
N TYR A 844 16.15 11.98 28.23
CA TYR A 844 17.61 11.99 28.07
C TYR A 844 18.27 11.79 29.44
N ILE A 845 18.04 10.66 30.05
CA ILE A 845 18.56 10.19 31.32
C ILE A 845 18.96 8.72 31.19
N GLU A 846 19.71 8.18 32.18
CA GLU A 846 20.05 6.77 32.20
C GLU A 846 18.83 5.88 32.09
N MET A 847 18.82 4.93 31.16
CA MET A 847 17.80 3.92 31.02
C MET A 847 18.05 2.77 31.97
N ASN A 848 17.33 2.77 33.07
CA ASN A 848 17.32 1.71 34.07
C ASN A 848 15.90 1.43 34.59
N ASP A 849 15.69 0.30 35.26
CA ASP A 849 14.36 -0.17 35.67
C ASP A 849 13.63 0.83 36.56
N ASP A 850 14.34 1.55 37.49
CA ASP A 850 13.71 2.51 38.40
C ASP A 850 13.24 3.77 37.64
N HIS A 851 14.07 4.33 36.76
CA HIS A 851 13.71 5.48 35.93
C HIS A 851 12.55 5.11 34.98
N GLU A 852 12.63 3.95 34.34
CA GLU A 852 11.55 3.49 33.48
C GLU A 852 10.24 3.33 34.26
N ALA A 853 10.25 2.66 35.41
CA ALA A 853 9.04 2.46 36.21
C ALA A 853 8.39 3.79 36.63
N ARG A 854 9.20 4.82 36.97
CA ARG A 854 8.70 6.16 37.32
C ARG A 854 8.07 6.87 36.11
N LEU A 855 8.74 6.85 34.98
CA LEU A 855 8.22 7.46 33.73
C LEU A 855 6.97 6.74 33.24
N GLN A 856 6.90 5.41 33.37
CA GLN A 856 5.70 4.62 33.09
C GLN A 856 4.50 5.05 33.93
N LYS A 857 4.72 5.25 35.27
CA LYS A 857 3.65 5.76 36.15
C LYS A 857 3.17 7.15 35.77
N MET A 858 4.06 8.05 35.37
CA MET A 858 3.71 9.41 34.92
C MET A 858 2.87 9.36 33.64
N ARG A 859 3.30 8.60 32.59
CA ARG A 859 2.55 8.54 31.35
C ARG A 859 1.17 7.89 31.52
N HIS A 860 1.06 6.84 32.35
CA HIS A 860 -0.24 6.20 32.62
C HIS A 860 -1.20 7.13 33.36
N ALA A 861 -0.72 7.97 34.31
CA ALA A 861 -1.56 8.99 34.94
C ALA A 861 -2.12 9.99 33.93
N VAL A 862 -1.32 10.38 32.92
CA VAL A 862 -1.79 11.23 31.82
C VAL A 862 -2.80 10.49 30.93
N ARG A 863 -2.52 9.25 30.53
CA ARG A 863 -3.46 8.43 29.77
C ARG A 863 -4.83 8.34 30.45
N ASP A 864 -4.83 7.95 31.72
CA ASP A 864 -6.07 7.68 32.48
C ASP A 864 -6.93 8.95 32.63
N LYS A 865 -6.29 10.10 32.82
CA LYS A 865 -7.00 11.40 32.95
C LYS A 865 -7.41 12.01 31.62
N LYS A 866 -6.54 11.94 30.58
CA LYS A 866 -6.76 12.61 29.29
C LYS A 866 -7.35 11.69 28.23
N LYS A 867 -7.37 10.37 28.46
CA LYS A 867 -7.90 9.34 27.55
C LYS A 867 -7.25 9.34 26.17
N VAL A 868 -5.93 9.54 26.14
CA VAL A 868 -5.13 9.61 24.91
C VAL A 868 -4.02 8.54 24.90
N ALA A 869 -3.46 8.29 23.73
CA ALA A 869 -2.27 7.46 23.59
C ALA A 869 -1.08 8.08 24.31
N THR A 870 -0.24 7.24 24.90
CA THR A 870 0.99 7.74 25.55
C THR A 870 2.21 6.94 25.10
N CYS A 871 3.31 7.64 24.80
CA CYS A 871 4.58 7.05 24.39
C CYS A 871 5.66 7.37 25.43
N LEU A 872 6.66 6.48 25.55
CA LEU A 872 7.86 6.70 26.35
C LEU A 872 9.08 6.30 25.54
N GLY A 873 10.04 7.21 25.37
CA GLY A 873 11.30 6.93 24.70
C GLY A 873 12.48 7.43 25.52
N PHE A 874 13.58 6.65 25.53
CA PHE A 874 14.86 7.10 26.06
C PHE A 874 15.73 7.64 24.92
N GLY A 875 16.32 8.81 25.11
CA GLY A 875 17.21 9.44 24.14
C GLY A 875 18.68 9.12 24.43
N PRO A 876 19.52 8.97 23.39
CA PRO A 876 19.19 9.19 21.98
C PRO A 876 18.52 8.03 21.23
N ARG A 877 18.28 6.88 21.86
CA ARG A 877 17.71 5.68 21.23
C ARG A 877 16.46 5.99 20.39
N PHE A 878 15.48 6.74 20.92
CA PHE A 878 14.26 7.09 20.21
C PHE A 878 14.48 8.00 18.98
N LEU A 879 15.58 8.75 18.87
CA LEU A 879 15.91 9.54 17.69
C LEU A 879 16.05 8.65 16.43
N HIS A 880 16.46 7.40 16.64
CA HIS A 880 16.65 6.38 15.63
C HIS A 880 15.45 5.41 15.54
N SER A 881 14.27 5.79 16.05
CA SER A 881 13.04 5.01 16.01
C SER A 881 11.82 5.91 15.83
N THR A 882 11.14 6.31 16.91
CA THR A 882 9.93 7.13 16.89
C THR A 882 10.16 8.59 16.48
N GLY A 883 11.41 9.07 16.54
CA GLY A 883 11.78 10.45 16.23
C GLY A 883 11.34 10.94 14.85
N GLN A 884 11.29 10.07 13.84
CA GLN A 884 10.77 10.38 12.51
C GLN A 884 9.28 10.75 12.58
N ALA A 885 8.45 9.94 13.26
CA ALA A 885 7.02 10.17 13.40
C ALA A 885 6.70 11.42 14.24
N TYR A 886 7.50 11.69 15.27
CA TYR A 886 7.30 12.88 16.11
C TYR A 886 7.52 14.20 15.33
N LYS A 887 8.39 14.19 14.35
CA LYS A 887 8.73 15.36 13.52
C LYS A 887 7.95 15.40 12.20
N GLY A 888 7.90 14.31 11.48
CA GLY A 888 7.29 14.20 10.14
C GLY A 888 5.85 13.72 10.13
N GLY A 889 5.38 13.09 11.19
CA GLY A 889 4.03 12.57 11.33
C GLY A 889 2.96 13.63 11.61
N PRO A 890 1.72 13.21 11.96
CA PRO A 890 0.63 14.12 12.31
C PRO A 890 1.01 15.10 13.44
N ASN A 891 0.54 16.33 13.37
CA ASN A 891 0.77 17.32 14.45
C ASN A 891 -0.18 17.10 15.64
N SER A 892 -0.30 15.85 16.08
CA SER A 892 -1.12 15.42 17.23
C SER A 892 -0.30 15.10 18.48
N GLY A 893 1.05 15.26 18.45
CA GLY A 893 1.92 15.03 19.58
C GLY A 893 1.97 16.20 20.58
N VAL A 894 1.96 15.88 21.86
CA VAL A 894 2.31 16.79 22.99
C VAL A 894 3.50 16.17 23.70
N PHE A 895 4.64 16.87 23.71
CA PHE A 895 5.93 16.32 24.08
C PHE A 895 6.43 16.88 25.39
N LEU A 896 6.84 15.98 26.31
CA LEU A 896 7.55 16.33 27.53
C LEU A 896 8.96 15.74 27.44
N GLN A 897 9.95 16.56 27.09
CA GLN A 897 11.34 16.13 27.06
C GLN A 897 11.95 16.32 28.44
N ILE A 898 12.65 15.30 28.95
CA ILE A 898 13.31 15.30 30.26
C ILE A 898 14.82 15.24 30.03
N THR A 899 15.57 16.13 30.66
CA THR A 899 17.04 16.20 30.63
C THR A 899 17.59 16.35 32.04
N CYS A 900 18.88 16.06 32.25
CA CYS A 900 19.58 16.19 33.53
C CYS A 900 21.01 16.71 33.34
N ASP A 901 21.62 17.13 34.40
CA ASP A 901 23.07 17.31 34.49
C ASP A 901 23.77 15.95 34.71
N ASP A 902 24.95 15.80 34.14
CA ASP A 902 25.76 14.58 34.29
C ASP A 902 26.75 14.73 35.46
N ALA A 903 26.42 14.17 36.61
CA ALA A 903 27.28 14.27 37.81
C ALA A 903 28.67 13.63 37.59
N ASN A 904 28.78 12.61 36.74
CA ASN A 904 30.03 11.91 36.42
C ASN A 904 30.09 11.73 34.88
N ASP A 905 30.50 12.78 34.20
CA ASP A 905 30.65 12.75 32.74
C ASP A 905 31.88 11.94 32.30
N LEU A 906 31.86 11.47 31.06
CA LEU A 906 32.92 10.65 30.46
C LEU A 906 33.54 11.29 29.25
N PRO A 907 34.90 11.40 29.17
CA PRO A 907 35.53 11.89 27.97
C PRO A 907 35.40 10.87 26.83
N VAL A 908 35.22 11.39 25.61
CA VAL A 908 35.34 10.58 24.38
C VAL A 908 36.80 10.64 23.92
N PRO A 909 37.50 9.48 23.82
CA PRO A 909 38.89 9.46 23.37
C PRO A 909 39.08 10.17 22.01
N ASP A 910 40.14 10.92 21.90
CA ASP A 910 40.53 11.72 20.70
C ASP A 910 39.51 12.81 20.32
N GLN A 911 38.55 13.14 21.18
CA GLN A 911 37.59 14.22 20.97
C GLN A 911 37.73 15.29 22.08
N LYS A 912 37.30 16.52 21.80
CA LYS A 912 37.25 17.59 22.78
C LYS A 912 35.97 17.58 23.62
N TYR A 913 34.96 16.88 23.17
CA TYR A 913 33.66 16.73 23.87
C TYR A 913 33.60 15.42 24.66
N THR A 914 32.65 15.40 25.57
CA THR A 914 32.35 14.24 26.42
C THR A 914 31.03 13.57 25.99
N PHE A 915 30.73 12.40 26.52
CA PHE A 915 29.44 11.75 26.32
C PHE A 915 28.27 12.61 26.79
N GLY A 916 28.39 13.30 27.94
CA GLY A 916 27.34 14.19 28.45
C GLY A 916 27.11 15.39 27.53
N ILE A 917 28.14 15.95 26.92
CA ILE A 917 28.00 17.03 25.93
C ILE A 917 27.30 16.52 24.66
N VAL A 918 27.63 15.30 24.19
CA VAL A 918 26.92 14.71 23.04
C VAL A 918 25.46 14.48 23.36
N LYS A 919 25.12 13.89 24.50
CA LYS A 919 23.74 13.71 25.00
C LYS A 919 22.98 15.05 25.06
N ALA A 920 23.58 16.07 25.64
CA ALA A 920 22.98 17.40 25.75
C ALA A 920 22.77 18.06 24.37
N ALA A 921 23.72 17.91 23.44
CA ALA A 921 23.58 18.40 22.07
C ALA A 921 22.46 17.64 21.31
N GLN A 922 22.34 16.34 21.49
CA GLN A 922 21.26 15.53 20.91
C GLN A 922 19.90 15.95 21.45
N ALA A 923 19.75 16.12 22.77
CA ALA A 923 18.52 16.58 23.39
C ALA A 923 18.08 17.97 22.89
N ARG A 924 19.03 18.92 22.83
CA ARG A 924 18.76 20.27 22.32
C ARG A 924 18.44 20.27 20.82
N GLY A 925 19.19 19.50 20.02
CA GLY A 925 18.96 19.40 18.58
C GLY A 925 17.60 18.80 18.25
N ASP A 926 17.20 17.77 18.97
CA ASP A 926 15.88 17.16 18.86
C ASP A 926 14.76 18.16 19.20
N PHE A 927 14.92 18.84 20.34
CA PHE A 927 13.97 19.85 20.82
C PHE A 927 13.82 21.03 19.86
N GLN A 928 14.92 21.52 19.30
CA GLN A 928 14.92 22.58 18.30
C GLN A 928 14.12 22.18 17.07
N VAL A 929 14.31 20.96 16.53
CA VAL A 929 13.57 20.49 15.37
C VAL A 929 12.07 20.32 15.68
N LEU A 930 11.69 19.85 16.88
CA LEU A 930 10.29 19.84 17.32
C LEU A 930 9.68 21.26 17.31
N ALA A 931 10.41 22.26 17.81
CA ALA A 931 9.98 23.64 17.80
C ALA A 931 9.83 24.22 16.38
N GLU A 932 10.81 23.98 15.50
CA GLU A 932 10.77 24.37 14.07
C GLU A 932 9.58 23.76 13.34
N ARG A 933 9.20 22.54 13.70
CA ARG A 933 8.01 21.84 13.19
C ARG A 933 6.72 22.27 13.91
N LYS A 934 6.76 23.31 14.76
CA LYS A 934 5.64 23.86 15.53
C LYS A 934 4.94 22.80 16.40
N ARG A 935 5.72 21.88 16.97
CA ARG A 935 5.21 20.87 17.89
C ARG A 935 4.94 21.48 19.27
N ARG A 936 3.99 20.93 19.99
CA ARG A 936 3.66 21.32 21.38
C ARG A 936 4.66 20.66 22.32
N ALA A 937 5.83 21.28 22.52
CA ALA A 937 6.95 20.70 23.26
C ALA A 937 7.32 21.53 24.49
N LEU A 938 7.64 20.84 25.59
CA LEU A 938 8.16 21.39 26.82
C LEU A 938 9.34 20.54 27.29
N ARG A 939 10.51 21.17 27.56
CA ARG A 939 11.66 20.49 28.13
C ARG A 939 11.76 20.78 29.61
N VAL A 940 11.88 19.71 30.41
CA VAL A 940 12.05 19.71 31.86
C VAL A 940 13.48 19.29 32.17
N HIS A 941 14.26 20.12 32.84
CA HIS A 941 15.62 19.82 33.24
C HIS A 941 15.69 19.57 34.76
N LEU A 942 16.13 18.35 35.15
CA LEU A 942 16.01 17.84 36.53
C LEU A 942 17.17 18.22 37.45
N GLY A 943 18.30 18.76 36.93
CA GLY A 943 19.54 18.90 37.65
C GLY A 943 20.32 17.57 37.76
N ALA A 944 21.29 17.47 38.67
CA ALA A 944 22.23 16.33 38.80
C ALA A 944 21.62 15.13 39.54
N ASP A 945 20.74 15.34 40.51
CA ASP A 945 20.03 14.27 41.21
C ASP A 945 18.74 13.90 40.42
N VAL A 946 18.89 12.98 39.50
CA VAL A 946 17.81 12.51 38.60
C VAL A 946 16.64 11.94 39.42
N ASN A 947 16.90 11.18 40.49
CA ASN A 947 15.86 10.54 41.28
C ASN A 947 15.01 11.55 42.06
N ALA A 948 15.63 12.54 42.69
CA ALA A 948 14.92 13.64 43.38
C ALA A 948 14.15 14.51 42.35
N GLY A 949 14.76 14.78 41.21
CA GLY A 949 14.11 15.51 40.12
C GLY A 949 12.87 14.78 39.56
N LEU A 950 12.95 13.48 39.30
CA LEU A 950 11.82 12.66 38.84
C LEU A 950 10.70 12.58 39.89
N GLN A 951 11.02 12.49 41.17
CA GLN A 951 10.06 12.52 42.30
C GLN A 951 9.30 13.86 42.33
N THR A 952 10.01 14.97 42.19
CA THR A 952 9.44 16.33 42.15
C THR A 952 8.53 16.48 40.89
N LEU A 953 8.98 15.98 39.75
CA LEU A 953 8.21 16.02 38.52
C LEU A 953 6.92 15.17 38.58
N ASP A 954 6.98 13.95 39.14
CA ASP A 954 5.79 13.09 39.33
C ASP A 954 4.75 13.77 40.23
N ALA A 955 5.17 14.34 41.35
CA ALA A 955 4.29 15.08 42.22
C ALA A 955 3.63 16.28 41.54
N ALA A 956 4.39 17.03 40.71
CA ALA A 956 3.88 18.17 39.98
C ALA A 956 2.91 17.76 38.84
N ILE A 957 3.18 16.64 38.13
CA ILE A 957 2.26 16.08 37.13
C ILE A 957 0.94 15.66 37.78
N ARG A 958 0.98 14.97 38.94
CA ARG A 958 -0.24 14.57 39.65
C ARG A 958 -1.06 15.79 40.11
N GLN A 959 -0.39 16.82 40.62
CA GLN A 959 -1.03 18.08 40.96
C GLN A 959 -1.59 18.80 39.73
N ALA A 960 -0.95 18.69 38.57
CA ALA A 960 -1.43 19.29 37.33
C ALA A 960 -2.67 18.56 36.78
N LEU A 961 -2.81 17.27 37.05
CA LEU A 961 -3.93 16.42 36.59
C LEU A 961 -5.13 16.42 37.55
N SER A 962 -4.93 16.82 38.84
CA SER A 962 -6.04 16.97 39.79
C SER A 962 -6.99 18.09 39.39
#